data_897b1ff257070f9e1c6d0348bc6c63fb
#
_entry.id   897b1ff257070f9e1c6d0348bc6c63fb
#
_cell.length_a   1.000
_cell.length_b   1.000
_cell.length_c   1.000
_cell.angle_alpha   90.00
_cell.angle_beta   90.00
_cell.angle_gamma   90.00
#
_symmetry.space_group_name_H-M   'P 1'
#
loop_
_entity.id
_entity.type
_entity.pdbx_description
1 polymer ?
#
loop_
_entity_poly.entity_id
_entity_poly.type
_entity_poly.pdbx_seq_one_letter_code
_entity_poly.pdbx_strand_id
1 'polypeptide(L)'
;MPKSSGSSSAHVSREQARLEEDRLGQKNWRRWGPYVSERSWGTVREDYSANGDAWGHLTHDQARSKAYRWGEDGLAGVCDRYQLLVFAIALWNGRDPILKERLFGVVPREANHGEDVKEYYYYLDATPTHSYLKYLYKYPHAEFPYRDLVETGRQRGLLDREYELLDTGVFNEQRYFDVQVEYAKADTDDLCVRIEVTNRGPEAASIHLLPHLWFRNRWGWKPPHTRPPEITCDGQSDDLISLIADDSQTEPLTNLIVPYHLGKRWLYATGGGRPLFTDNETNAQRLYGDSACNRSAYVKDAFHRHIIDGQECVNPQARGTKACVHYAGQTIAPGASHVWRLRLSDRALEKPLAQVDSVIALRRQEADEFYRHIHPPRATPDECLVQRQALAGMIWTKQIYLFDVDTWLQGDDPSLPPPKGHAQQRNTHWKHLNSMRILSMPDKWEYPWFAAWDLAFHCIPLALVDSEFAKEQLWLLLFEQFQHPNGQIPAYEWEFSDLNPPVHAWAVWRVYNMDRLRSGRADRIFLEKCFHKLLINFAWWVNKVDAAGNNVFEGGFLGLDNITTFDRSDKRNDGATLKQADATGWMGMFCLNLMRIALELSKENPAYVSLATKFFEHYVYIGSAMKNMGGRDFQLWNEEDGMFYDVLAYPDGSLHCFQLRSLVSLIPLYAIERLEDQWIDSFTTFKENLSWFLRNRSALTNACVTRCQNAAGDVYILSLVNKAQLERILTAVWDPDEFLSPYGLRSLSKHHEREPYRFGGHDVHYDPGESRTWIKGGNSNWRGPVWFPTTFLLIESLRKAAKVYGDTLRVPAGDAPNGEPQSVNLGTVAEGLANRMISMFTRGADGRRPIFGQNETMQSDPAWRDCLLFHEYFNAETGEGLGACHQTGWTGLVASLIDEWRR
;
A
#
# COMPACT_ATOMS: atom_id res chain seq x y z
N MET A 1 28.09 12.21 45.60
CA MET A 1 27.88 13.43 44.79
C MET A 1 26.85 13.12 43.72
N PRO A 2 25.73 13.82 43.65
CA PRO A 2 24.72 13.54 42.65
C PRO A 2 25.16 14.07 41.29
N LYS A 3 25.12 13.19 40.28
CA LYS A 3 25.32 13.62 38.90
C LYS A 3 24.09 14.42 38.48
N SER A 4 24.31 15.64 38.04
CA SER A 4 23.31 16.50 37.43
C SER A 4 22.81 15.86 36.16
N SER A 5 21.54 15.41 36.14
CA SER A 5 20.81 15.04 34.95
C SER A 5 20.42 16.32 34.22
N GLY A 6 21.28 16.75 33.28
CA GLY A 6 20.88 17.71 32.27
C GLY A 6 19.88 17.04 31.35
N SER A 7 18.58 17.25 31.55
CA SER A 7 17.57 17.00 30.54
C SER A 7 17.77 18.01 29.42
N SER A 8 18.48 17.62 28.35
CA SER A 8 18.35 18.34 27.10
C SER A 8 16.88 18.15 26.67
N SER A 9 16.09 19.20 26.75
CA SER A 9 14.75 19.22 26.11
C SER A 9 14.99 18.91 24.64
N ALA A 10 14.64 17.69 24.22
CA ALA A 10 14.70 17.33 22.82
C ALA A 10 13.89 18.37 22.04
N HIS A 11 14.51 19.04 21.08
CA HIS A 11 13.86 20.05 20.27
C HIS A 11 12.74 19.38 19.47
N VAL A 12 11.48 19.64 19.85
CA VAL A 12 10.30 19.11 19.15
C VAL A 12 10.10 19.93 17.89
N SER A 13 10.16 19.30 16.72
CA SER A 13 9.90 19.99 15.45
C SER A 13 8.47 20.51 15.38
N ARG A 14 8.23 21.53 14.57
CA ARG A 14 6.88 22.11 14.44
C ARG A 14 5.86 21.10 13.90
N GLU A 15 6.27 20.17 13.02
CA GLU A 15 5.41 19.10 12.51
C GLU A 15 5.05 18.09 13.63
N GLN A 16 5.98 17.72 14.49
CA GLN A 16 5.68 16.90 15.66
C GLN A 16 4.69 17.56 16.61
N ALA A 17 4.81 18.89 16.78
CA ALA A 17 3.84 19.65 17.58
C ALA A 17 2.42 19.61 16.96
N ARG A 18 2.30 19.69 15.61
CA ARG A 18 1.00 19.54 14.91
C ARG A 18 0.41 18.15 15.06
N LEU A 19 1.23 17.11 15.01
CA LEU A 19 0.75 15.74 15.27
C LEU A 19 0.16 15.63 16.68
N GLU A 20 0.79 16.24 17.66
CA GLU A 20 0.29 16.25 19.05
C GLU A 20 -0.98 17.10 19.20
N GLU A 21 -1.03 18.28 18.56
CA GLU A 21 -2.25 19.12 18.50
C GLU A 21 -3.43 18.33 17.90
N ASP A 22 -3.20 17.56 16.84
CA ASP A 22 -4.21 16.72 16.18
C ASP A 22 -4.62 15.54 17.06
N ARG A 23 -3.65 14.83 17.64
CA ARG A 23 -3.88 13.70 18.56
C ARG A 23 -4.72 14.10 19.78
N LEU A 24 -4.49 15.29 20.32
CA LEU A 24 -5.22 15.83 21.47
C LEU A 24 -6.57 16.46 21.09
N GLY A 25 -6.93 16.48 19.80
CA GLY A 25 -8.16 17.11 19.31
C GLY A 25 -8.18 18.63 19.46
N GLN A 26 -7.03 19.27 19.66
CA GLN A 26 -6.90 20.72 19.78
C GLN A 26 -7.04 21.42 18.42
N LYS A 27 -6.48 20.83 17.39
CA LYS A 27 -6.57 21.26 16.00
C LYS A 27 -6.70 20.04 15.07
N ASN A 28 -7.62 20.10 14.11
CA ASN A 28 -7.85 19.02 13.14
C ASN A 28 -6.96 19.21 11.91
N TRP A 29 -5.65 19.00 12.07
CA TRP A 29 -4.69 19.16 10.97
C TRP A 29 -4.93 18.21 9.80
N ARG A 30 -5.48 17.01 10.05
CA ARG A 30 -5.77 16.00 9.02
C ARG A 30 -7.15 16.18 8.37
N ARG A 31 -7.86 17.31 8.62
CA ARG A 31 -9.14 17.57 7.97
C ARG A 31 -9.00 17.62 6.45
N TRP A 32 -7.99 18.27 5.93
CA TRP A 32 -7.65 18.31 4.52
C TRP A 32 -6.44 17.44 4.24
N GLY A 33 -6.49 16.64 3.15
CA GLY A 33 -5.38 15.77 2.76
C GLY A 33 -5.54 15.24 1.34
N PRO A 34 -4.57 14.43 0.88
CA PRO A 34 -4.52 13.89 -0.47
C PRO A 34 -5.45 12.67 -0.63
N TYR A 35 -6.70 12.78 -0.19
CA TYR A 35 -7.64 11.66 -0.12
C TYR A 35 -8.41 11.44 -1.43
N VAL A 36 -7.97 12.02 -2.53
CA VAL A 36 -8.57 11.96 -3.86
C VAL A 36 -7.82 10.95 -4.72
N SER A 37 -8.56 10.14 -5.48
CA SER A 37 -8.01 9.19 -6.44
C SER A 37 -7.43 9.89 -7.66
N GLU A 38 -6.50 9.25 -8.35
CA GLU A 38 -6.10 9.63 -9.70
C GLU A 38 -7.00 9.05 -10.79
N ARG A 39 -7.73 8.00 -10.55
CA ARG A 39 -8.87 7.39 -11.28
C ARG A 39 -9.29 6.05 -10.69
N SER A 40 -8.47 5.01 -10.74
CA SER A 40 -8.93 3.61 -10.51
C SER A 40 -9.53 3.40 -9.13
N TRP A 41 -8.95 3.94 -8.08
CA TRP A 41 -9.54 3.90 -6.75
C TRP A 41 -10.96 4.49 -6.71
N GLY A 42 -11.23 5.52 -7.51
CA GLY A 42 -12.55 6.15 -7.62
C GLY A 42 -13.53 5.37 -8.49
N THR A 43 -13.07 4.70 -9.53
CA THR A 43 -13.94 4.17 -10.59
C THR A 43 -14.28 2.68 -10.49
N VAL A 44 -13.44 1.86 -9.90
CA VAL A 44 -13.64 0.41 -9.81
C VAL A 44 -14.92 0.06 -9.02
N ARG A 45 -15.31 0.86 -8.03
CA ARG A 45 -16.56 0.69 -7.28
C ARG A 45 -17.81 1.20 -8.02
N GLU A 46 -17.62 1.94 -9.11
CA GLU A 46 -18.70 2.36 -10.01
C GLU A 46 -19.12 1.26 -10.99
N ASP A 47 -18.61 0.04 -10.82
CA ASP A 47 -18.99 -1.13 -11.60
C ASP A 47 -20.41 -1.61 -11.23
N TYR A 48 -21.34 -1.45 -12.15
CA TYR A 48 -22.68 -2.00 -12.08
C TYR A 48 -22.95 -2.97 -13.23
N SER A 49 -21.91 -3.65 -13.71
CA SER A 49 -22.02 -4.69 -14.76
C SER A 49 -22.73 -5.94 -14.26
N ALA A 50 -23.22 -6.75 -15.21
CA ALA A 50 -23.86 -8.03 -14.90
C ALA A 50 -22.85 -9.14 -14.57
N ASN A 51 -21.59 -8.97 -14.97
CA ASN A 51 -20.53 -9.97 -14.94
C ASN A 51 -19.36 -9.60 -14.02
N GLY A 52 -19.44 -8.49 -13.30
CA GLY A 52 -18.39 -8.05 -12.40
C GLY A 52 -17.15 -7.47 -13.08
N ASP A 53 -17.30 -6.89 -14.29
CA ASP A 53 -16.20 -6.24 -15.03
C ASP A 53 -15.81 -4.90 -14.38
N ALA A 54 -15.13 -4.99 -13.26
CA ALA A 54 -14.75 -3.84 -12.46
C ALA A 54 -13.84 -2.84 -13.19
N TRP A 55 -12.98 -3.36 -14.04
CA TRP A 55 -12.01 -2.55 -14.78
C TRP A 55 -12.58 -1.95 -16.07
N GLY A 56 -13.40 -2.70 -16.78
CA GLY A 56 -13.88 -2.31 -18.09
C GLY A 56 -15.24 -1.63 -18.09
N HIS A 57 -16.02 -1.69 -16.99
CA HIS A 57 -17.38 -1.13 -16.96
C HIS A 57 -17.38 0.40 -17.13
N LEU A 58 -16.49 1.11 -16.48
CA LEU A 58 -16.32 2.55 -16.60
C LEU A 58 -14.94 2.89 -17.18
N THR A 59 -14.89 3.10 -18.49
CA THR A 59 -13.66 3.41 -19.21
C THR A 59 -13.11 4.79 -18.85
N HIS A 60 -11.82 5.06 -19.14
CA HIS A 60 -11.19 6.38 -18.97
C HIS A 60 -11.99 7.49 -19.65
N ASP A 61 -12.48 7.26 -20.89
CA ASP A 61 -13.29 8.22 -21.63
C ASP A 61 -14.67 8.46 -20.99
N GLN A 62 -15.31 7.43 -20.46
CA GLN A 62 -16.61 7.54 -19.78
C GLN A 62 -16.49 8.23 -18.42
N ALA A 63 -15.35 8.06 -17.71
CA ALA A 63 -15.08 8.61 -16.39
C ALA A 63 -15.25 10.15 -16.33
N ARG A 64 -14.96 10.88 -17.41
CA ARG A 64 -15.17 12.33 -17.49
C ARG A 64 -16.63 12.74 -17.44
N SER A 65 -17.56 11.84 -17.82
CA SER A 65 -19.00 12.12 -17.96
C SER A 65 -19.85 11.52 -16.84
N LYS A 66 -19.35 10.51 -16.11
CA LYS A 66 -20.04 9.87 -14.98
C LYS A 66 -19.72 10.62 -13.68
N ALA A 67 -20.73 11.11 -12.98
CA ALA A 67 -20.61 11.48 -11.58
C ALA A 67 -20.54 10.22 -10.71
N TYR A 68 -19.57 10.13 -9.81
CA TYR A 68 -19.36 8.94 -9.00
C TYR A 68 -20.16 8.98 -7.70
N ARG A 69 -20.56 7.79 -7.25
CA ARG A 69 -21.16 7.57 -5.94
C ARG A 69 -20.11 7.41 -4.85
N TRP A 70 -19.07 6.63 -5.14
CA TRP A 70 -18.17 6.01 -4.16
C TRP A 70 -16.82 6.70 -4.04
N GLY A 71 -16.64 7.84 -4.68
CA GLY A 71 -15.42 8.61 -4.60
C GLY A 71 -15.37 9.76 -5.58
N GLU A 72 -14.19 10.34 -5.75
CA GLU A 72 -13.87 11.34 -6.76
C GLU A 72 -12.46 11.12 -7.28
N ASP A 73 -12.15 11.59 -8.49
CA ASP A 73 -10.82 11.54 -9.08
C ASP A 73 -10.30 12.92 -9.52
N GLY A 74 -8.97 13.09 -9.54
CA GLY A 74 -8.35 14.34 -10.02
C GLY A 74 -6.83 14.33 -9.84
N LEU A 75 -6.12 15.08 -10.70
CA LEU A 75 -4.67 15.20 -10.65
C LEU A 75 -4.24 16.03 -9.42
N ALA A 76 -3.25 15.53 -8.69
CA ALA A 76 -2.74 16.16 -7.47
C ALA A 76 -3.86 16.56 -6.49
N GLY A 77 -4.92 15.76 -6.43
CA GLY A 77 -6.15 16.10 -5.73
C GLY A 77 -5.99 16.17 -4.21
N VAL A 78 -6.68 17.13 -3.59
CA VAL A 78 -6.86 17.22 -2.14
C VAL A 78 -8.32 17.45 -1.81
N CYS A 79 -8.78 16.92 -0.69
CA CYS A 79 -10.15 17.14 -0.21
C CYS A 79 -10.23 17.17 1.31
N ASP A 80 -11.39 17.53 1.84
CA ASP A 80 -11.68 17.30 3.26
C ASP A 80 -11.83 15.78 3.54
N ARG A 81 -11.69 15.40 4.81
CA ARG A 81 -11.68 13.98 5.23
C ARG A 81 -12.95 13.19 4.90
N TYR A 82 -14.03 13.84 4.52
CA TYR A 82 -15.30 13.21 4.11
C TYR A 82 -15.56 13.36 2.61
N GLN A 83 -14.60 13.97 1.89
CA GLN A 83 -14.69 14.26 0.47
C GLN A 83 -15.99 14.98 0.09
N LEU A 84 -16.32 16.04 0.88
CA LEU A 84 -17.45 16.91 0.55
C LEU A 84 -17.06 17.91 -0.53
N LEU A 85 -15.88 18.52 -0.41
CA LEU A 85 -15.34 19.48 -1.35
C LEU A 85 -13.95 19.04 -1.81
N VAL A 86 -13.73 19.00 -3.09
CA VAL A 86 -12.52 18.50 -3.75
C VAL A 86 -11.86 19.62 -4.52
N PHE A 87 -10.53 19.71 -4.42
CA PHE A 87 -9.68 20.54 -5.25
C PHE A 87 -8.67 19.66 -6.00
N ALA A 88 -8.52 19.87 -7.29
CA ALA A 88 -7.51 19.24 -8.13
C ALA A 88 -7.15 20.15 -9.30
N ILE A 89 -6.20 19.73 -10.14
CA ILE A 89 -5.84 20.45 -11.35
C ILE A 89 -6.27 19.68 -12.59
N ALA A 90 -6.51 20.38 -13.68
CA ALA A 90 -6.56 19.81 -15.01
C ALA A 90 -5.66 20.58 -15.97
N LEU A 91 -5.22 19.91 -17.02
CA LEU A 91 -4.26 20.43 -17.99
C LEU A 91 -4.73 20.18 -19.42
N TRP A 92 -4.31 21.04 -20.34
CA TRP A 92 -4.44 20.80 -21.76
C TRP A 92 -3.29 21.46 -22.53
N ASN A 93 -2.63 20.68 -23.38
CA ASN A 93 -1.51 21.15 -24.19
C ASN A 93 -1.92 21.64 -25.59
N GLY A 94 -3.23 21.78 -25.87
CA GLY A 94 -3.77 22.16 -27.15
C GLY A 94 -3.78 21.05 -28.21
N ARG A 95 -3.35 19.84 -27.90
CA ARG A 95 -3.21 18.71 -28.83
C ARG A 95 -3.83 17.41 -28.26
N ASP A 96 -3.86 17.25 -26.94
CA ASP A 96 -4.47 16.10 -26.28
C ASP A 96 -5.98 16.05 -26.63
N PRO A 97 -6.51 14.93 -27.14
CA PRO A 97 -7.94 14.80 -27.44
C PRO A 97 -8.82 14.76 -26.20
N ILE A 98 -8.23 14.60 -25.00
CA ILE A 98 -8.93 14.54 -23.73
C ILE A 98 -8.35 15.58 -22.78
N LEU A 99 -9.21 16.39 -22.16
CA LEU A 99 -8.80 17.27 -21.07
C LEU A 99 -8.22 16.43 -19.94
N LYS A 100 -6.96 16.66 -19.57
CA LYS A 100 -6.25 15.89 -18.56
C LYS A 100 -6.73 16.27 -17.17
N GLU A 101 -7.84 15.67 -16.75
CA GLU A 101 -8.42 15.80 -15.39
C GLU A 101 -8.05 14.62 -14.47
N ARG A 102 -7.65 13.51 -15.04
CA ARG A 102 -7.31 12.23 -14.37
C ARG A 102 -6.24 11.50 -15.13
N LEU A 103 -5.53 10.58 -14.43
CA LEU A 103 -4.51 9.76 -15.07
C LEU A 103 -5.12 8.68 -15.96
N PHE A 104 -4.40 8.34 -17.02
CA PHE A 104 -4.70 7.23 -17.90
C PHE A 104 -3.92 5.98 -17.49
N GLY A 105 -4.53 4.84 -17.67
CA GLY A 105 -3.90 3.54 -17.57
C GLY A 105 -4.71 2.52 -18.37
N VAL A 106 -4.11 1.37 -18.59
CA VAL A 106 -4.69 0.24 -19.31
C VAL A 106 -5.42 -0.69 -18.36
N VAL A 107 -6.42 -1.39 -18.86
CA VAL A 107 -7.13 -2.42 -18.11
C VAL A 107 -6.61 -3.81 -18.53
N PRO A 108 -6.90 -4.92 -17.80
CA PRO A 108 -6.32 -6.24 -18.07
C PRO A 108 -6.43 -6.71 -19.52
N ARG A 109 -7.51 -6.37 -20.22
CA ARG A 109 -7.72 -6.72 -21.65
C ARG A 109 -6.96 -5.83 -22.64
N GLU A 110 -6.29 -4.80 -22.18
CA GLU A 110 -5.59 -3.77 -22.97
C GLU A 110 -4.07 -3.89 -22.85
N ALA A 111 -3.58 -4.65 -21.86
CA ALA A 111 -2.16 -4.85 -21.60
C ALA A 111 -1.77 -6.32 -21.68
N ASN A 112 -0.48 -6.60 -21.81
CA ASN A 112 0.05 -7.96 -21.85
C ASN A 112 0.36 -8.55 -20.46
N HIS A 113 0.51 -7.72 -19.44
CA HIS A 113 0.80 -8.13 -18.06
C HIS A 113 -0.27 -7.73 -17.03
N GLY A 114 -1.41 -7.21 -17.45
CA GLY A 114 -2.51 -6.81 -16.59
C GLY A 114 -2.79 -5.31 -16.64
N GLU A 115 -3.47 -4.80 -15.62
CA GLU A 115 -3.76 -3.38 -15.48
C GLU A 115 -2.54 -2.61 -14.99
N ASP A 116 -2.31 -1.39 -15.53
CA ASP A 116 -1.28 -0.49 -15.05
C ASP A 116 -1.56 0.96 -15.49
N VAL A 117 -1.07 1.93 -14.70
CA VAL A 117 -1.08 3.35 -15.03
C VAL A 117 0.01 3.66 -16.04
N LYS A 118 -0.34 4.33 -17.16
CA LYS A 118 0.59 4.66 -18.23
C LYS A 118 0.91 6.16 -18.26
N GLU A 119 1.29 6.69 -17.09
CA GLU A 119 1.66 8.09 -16.90
C GLU A 119 2.82 8.21 -15.91
N TYR A 120 3.56 9.33 -15.94
CA TYR A 120 4.64 9.57 -14.98
C TYR A 120 4.30 10.72 -14.04
N TYR A 121 4.13 10.39 -12.78
CA TYR A 121 3.91 11.31 -11.67
C TYR A 121 4.68 10.85 -10.44
N TYR A 122 4.98 11.78 -9.54
CA TYR A 122 5.84 11.51 -8.39
C TYR A 122 5.36 12.22 -7.14
N TYR A 123 5.40 11.52 -6.03
CA TYR A 123 5.17 12.06 -4.70
C TYR A 123 6.51 12.47 -4.08
N LEU A 124 6.94 13.71 -4.37
CA LEU A 124 8.29 14.15 -4.02
C LEU A 124 8.46 14.45 -2.52
N ASP A 125 7.40 14.91 -1.86
CA ASP A 125 7.45 15.26 -0.44
C ASP A 125 6.05 15.27 0.19
N ALA A 126 5.97 14.95 1.47
CA ALA A 126 4.76 15.08 2.27
C ALA A 126 5.07 15.05 3.75
N THR A 127 4.31 15.80 4.55
CA THR A 127 4.31 15.70 6.01
C THR A 127 3.07 14.98 6.53
N PRO A 128 3.14 14.26 7.67
CA PRO A 128 2.04 13.41 8.13
C PRO A 128 0.75 14.16 8.49
N THR A 129 0.82 15.46 8.86
CA THR A 129 -0.36 16.31 9.06
C THR A 129 -0.86 16.95 7.76
N HIS A 130 -0.22 16.64 6.62
CA HIS A 130 -0.47 17.28 5.33
C HIS A 130 -0.27 18.80 5.39
N SER A 131 0.58 19.26 6.31
CA SER A 131 0.93 20.68 6.40
C SER A 131 1.79 21.14 5.22
N TYR A 132 2.49 20.19 4.58
CA TYR A 132 3.21 20.36 3.32
C TYR A 132 3.07 19.11 2.45
N LEU A 133 2.79 19.30 1.15
CA LEU A 133 2.70 18.23 0.16
C LEU A 133 3.35 18.73 -1.14
N LYS A 134 4.07 17.86 -1.85
CA LYS A 134 4.69 18.17 -3.13
C LYS A 134 4.51 17.04 -4.14
N TYR A 135 3.91 17.37 -5.26
CA TYR A 135 3.58 16.49 -6.38
C TYR A 135 4.26 16.97 -7.66
N LEU A 136 4.67 16.05 -8.52
CA LEU A 136 5.21 16.34 -9.86
C LEU A 136 4.52 15.43 -10.88
N TYR A 137 4.08 16.02 -12.00
CA TYR A 137 3.54 15.29 -13.13
C TYR A 137 4.29 15.67 -14.42
N LYS A 138 4.60 14.68 -15.25
CA LYS A 138 5.25 14.82 -16.54
C LYS A 138 4.20 14.84 -17.66
N TYR A 139 3.94 16.00 -18.28
CA TYR A 139 2.89 16.14 -19.29
C TYR A 139 3.50 16.41 -20.67
N PRO A 140 3.27 15.55 -21.71
CA PRO A 140 3.88 15.75 -23.03
C PRO A 140 3.36 16.99 -23.76
N HIS A 141 4.18 17.56 -24.66
CA HIS A 141 3.77 18.64 -25.57
C HIS A 141 2.92 18.13 -26.75
N ALA A 142 3.09 16.86 -27.12
CA ALA A 142 2.36 16.23 -28.22
C ALA A 142 0.97 15.72 -27.73
N GLU A 143 0.20 15.22 -28.66
CA GLU A 143 -1.00 14.42 -28.39
C GLU A 143 -0.63 13.25 -27.47
N PHE A 144 -1.42 13.02 -26.42
CA PHE A 144 -1.18 11.89 -25.52
C PHE A 144 -1.51 10.57 -26.27
N PRO A 145 -0.63 9.57 -26.24
CA PRO A 145 -0.73 8.41 -27.13
C PRO A 145 -1.66 7.30 -26.62
N TYR A 146 -2.89 7.64 -26.21
CA TYR A 146 -3.86 6.70 -25.66
C TYR A 146 -4.06 5.44 -26.49
N ARG A 147 -4.23 5.64 -27.82
CA ARG A 147 -4.52 4.53 -28.73
C ARG A 147 -3.30 3.64 -28.93
N ASP A 148 -2.13 4.23 -29.05
CA ASP A 148 -0.86 3.50 -29.26
C ASP A 148 -0.56 2.59 -28.04
N LEU A 149 -0.72 3.14 -26.83
CA LEU A 149 -0.55 2.36 -25.60
C LEU A 149 -1.47 1.13 -25.54
N VAL A 150 -2.75 1.29 -25.88
CA VAL A 150 -3.73 0.19 -25.87
C VAL A 150 -3.47 -0.79 -27.01
N GLU A 151 -3.25 -0.31 -28.25
CA GLU A 151 -3.10 -1.19 -29.42
C GLU A 151 -1.79 -1.99 -29.35
N THR A 152 -0.69 -1.36 -28.94
CA THR A 152 0.60 -2.04 -28.78
C THR A 152 0.58 -2.99 -27.60
N GLY A 153 -0.01 -2.62 -26.46
CA GLY A 153 -0.17 -3.50 -25.30
C GLY A 153 -0.93 -4.79 -25.67
N ARG A 154 -2.05 -4.67 -26.40
CA ARG A 154 -2.83 -5.84 -26.86
C ARG A 154 -2.10 -6.76 -27.83
N GLN A 155 -1.12 -6.24 -28.59
CA GLN A 155 -0.36 -7.03 -29.56
C GLN A 155 0.80 -7.77 -28.93
N ARG A 156 1.27 -7.35 -27.75
CA ARG A 156 2.36 -8.00 -27.03
C ARG A 156 1.91 -9.28 -26.35
N GLY A 157 2.80 -10.27 -26.32
CA GLY A 157 2.61 -11.53 -25.57
C GLY A 157 3.19 -11.44 -24.17
N LEU A 158 2.93 -12.46 -23.35
CA LEU A 158 3.45 -12.56 -21.97
C LEU A 158 4.98 -12.59 -21.87
N LEU A 159 5.69 -12.91 -22.96
CA LEU A 159 7.15 -12.92 -23.00
C LEU A 159 7.74 -11.56 -23.41
N ASP A 160 6.90 -10.64 -23.91
CA ASP A 160 7.32 -9.32 -24.29
C ASP A 160 7.31 -8.40 -23.04
N ARG A 161 8.23 -7.45 -22.98
CA ARG A 161 8.20 -6.40 -21.94
C ARG A 161 6.92 -5.58 -22.04
N GLU A 162 6.48 -5.05 -20.94
CA GLU A 162 5.37 -4.10 -20.91
C GLU A 162 5.68 -2.85 -21.75
N TYR A 163 4.65 -2.29 -22.38
CA TYR A 163 4.78 -1.09 -23.22
C TYR A 163 4.46 0.16 -22.41
N GLU A 164 5.50 0.94 -22.19
CA GLU A 164 5.42 2.13 -21.35
C GLU A 164 5.27 3.42 -22.13
N LEU A 165 4.80 4.48 -21.46
CA LEU A 165 4.66 5.80 -22.08
C LEU A 165 5.99 6.34 -22.62
N LEU A 166 7.13 6.03 -21.98
CA LEU A 166 8.45 6.39 -22.50
C LEU A 166 8.81 5.67 -23.80
N ASP A 167 8.32 4.45 -24.02
CA ASP A 167 8.56 3.68 -25.23
C ASP A 167 7.86 4.27 -26.46
N THR A 168 6.79 5.04 -26.27
CA THR A 168 6.08 5.74 -27.36
C THR A 168 6.91 6.86 -27.99
N GLY A 169 7.98 7.30 -27.35
CA GLY A 169 8.81 8.43 -27.77
C GLY A 169 8.20 9.80 -27.54
N VAL A 170 7.05 9.90 -26.86
CA VAL A 170 6.33 11.18 -26.66
C VAL A 170 7.14 12.20 -25.83
N PHE A 171 8.14 11.74 -25.09
CA PHE A 171 9.07 12.57 -24.31
C PHE A 171 10.42 12.82 -25.00
N ASN A 172 10.61 12.36 -26.24
CA ASN A 172 11.86 12.54 -26.97
C ASN A 172 12.20 14.04 -27.10
N GLU A 173 13.49 14.35 -27.07
CA GLU A 173 14.02 15.74 -27.10
C GLU A 173 13.50 16.59 -25.92
N GLN A 174 13.12 15.96 -24.80
CA GLN A 174 12.56 16.62 -23.61
C GLN A 174 11.29 17.45 -23.89
N ARG A 175 10.49 17.08 -24.91
CA ARG A 175 9.27 17.78 -25.33
C ARG A 175 8.10 17.51 -24.35
N TYR A 176 8.25 18.01 -23.11
CA TYR A 176 7.23 17.88 -22.06
C TYR A 176 7.29 19.06 -21.08
N PHE A 177 6.23 19.15 -20.28
CA PHE A 177 6.16 20.03 -19.12
C PHE A 177 6.39 19.25 -17.84
N ASP A 178 7.19 19.80 -16.92
CA ASP A 178 7.12 19.46 -15.51
C ASP A 178 6.05 20.31 -14.87
N VAL A 179 5.01 19.66 -14.33
CA VAL A 179 3.92 20.31 -13.60
C VAL A 179 4.08 19.99 -12.11
N GLN A 180 4.61 20.93 -11.35
CA GLN A 180 4.83 20.79 -9.92
C GLN A 180 3.70 21.47 -9.16
N VAL A 181 3.09 20.75 -8.23
CA VAL A 181 2.05 21.25 -7.34
C VAL A 181 2.52 21.15 -5.90
N GLU A 182 2.52 22.28 -5.20
CA GLU A 182 2.84 22.35 -3.78
C GLU A 182 1.63 22.85 -3.00
N TYR A 183 1.32 22.15 -1.92
CA TYR A 183 0.32 22.52 -0.93
C TYR A 183 0.97 22.85 0.39
N ALA A 184 0.56 23.95 1.03
CA ALA A 184 1.02 24.31 2.35
C ALA A 184 -0.13 24.88 3.20
N LYS A 185 -0.35 24.33 4.36
CA LYS A 185 -1.39 24.82 5.28
C LYS A 185 -0.91 26.04 6.05
N ALA A 186 -1.59 27.16 5.87
CA ALA A 186 -1.43 28.31 6.77
C ALA A 186 -2.08 28.00 8.14
N ASP A 187 -3.25 27.36 8.17
CA ASP A 187 -3.93 26.76 9.31
C ASP A 187 -4.70 25.51 8.85
N THR A 188 -5.44 24.84 9.74
CA THR A 188 -6.18 23.57 9.48
C THR A 188 -7.13 23.63 8.28
N ASP A 189 -7.76 24.77 8.04
CA ASP A 189 -8.74 25.02 6.99
C ASP A 189 -8.29 26.11 6.00
N ASP A 190 -6.99 26.36 5.91
CA ASP A 190 -6.41 27.42 5.09
C ASP A 190 -5.20 26.86 4.33
N LEU A 191 -5.41 26.52 3.05
CA LEU A 191 -4.47 25.87 2.16
C LEU A 191 -3.93 26.85 1.11
N CYS A 192 -2.64 27.10 1.12
CA CYS A 192 -1.90 27.76 0.05
C CYS A 192 -1.51 26.73 -1.02
N VAL A 193 -1.69 27.05 -2.29
CA VAL A 193 -1.35 26.20 -3.42
C VAL A 193 -0.45 26.98 -4.37
N ARG A 194 0.66 26.36 -4.78
CA ARG A 194 1.58 26.87 -5.79
C ARG A 194 1.71 25.85 -6.91
N ILE A 195 1.34 26.25 -8.11
CA ILE A 195 1.46 25.42 -9.32
C ILE A 195 2.53 26.04 -10.19
N GLU A 196 3.59 25.30 -10.44
CA GLU A 196 4.68 25.71 -11.32
C GLU A 196 4.75 24.77 -12.51
N VAL A 197 4.69 25.35 -13.72
CA VAL A 197 4.86 24.59 -14.95
C VAL A 197 6.15 25.02 -15.62
N THR A 198 7.06 24.07 -15.82
CA THR A 198 8.36 24.29 -16.48
C THR A 198 8.34 23.62 -17.86
N ASN A 199 8.64 24.36 -18.90
CA ASN A 199 8.84 23.79 -20.22
C ASN A 199 10.25 23.20 -20.33
N ARG A 200 10.35 21.88 -20.47
CA ARG A 200 11.63 21.16 -20.64
C ARG A 200 12.09 21.12 -22.09
N GLY A 201 11.17 21.31 -23.02
CA GLY A 201 11.43 21.19 -24.44
C GLY A 201 12.29 22.32 -25.03
N PRO A 202 12.83 22.09 -26.24
CA PRO A 202 13.72 23.04 -26.93
C PRO A 202 12.96 24.21 -27.55
N GLU A 203 11.64 24.18 -27.60
CA GLU A 203 10.80 25.20 -28.21
C GLU A 203 9.79 25.78 -27.22
N ALA A 204 9.30 26.98 -27.46
CA ALA A 204 8.20 27.54 -26.71
C ALA A 204 6.93 26.69 -26.88
N ALA A 205 6.29 26.34 -25.80
CA ALA A 205 5.11 25.51 -25.82
C ALA A 205 3.97 26.12 -24.98
N SER A 206 2.75 25.91 -25.44
CA SER A 206 1.55 26.45 -24.81
C SER A 206 0.87 25.40 -23.94
N ILE A 207 0.39 25.82 -22.78
CA ILE A 207 -0.38 24.98 -21.85
C ILE A 207 -1.59 25.74 -21.31
N HIS A 208 -2.69 25.04 -21.14
CA HIS A 208 -3.84 25.50 -20.38
C HIS A 208 -3.80 24.85 -19.00
N LEU A 209 -4.03 25.65 -17.98
CA LEU A 209 -4.18 25.18 -16.59
C LEU A 209 -5.61 25.47 -16.12
N LEU A 210 -6.22 24.47 -15.50
CA LEU A 210 -7.55 24.55 -14.91
C LEU A 210 -7.55 24.04 -13.46
N PRO A 211 -7.29 24.86 -12.47
CA PRO A 211 -7.58 24.50 -11.09
C PRO A 211 -9.09 24.31 -10.93
N HIS A 212 -9.51 23.13 -10.47
CA HIS A 212 -10.90 22.72 -10.28
C HIS A 212 -11.29 22.75 -8.82
N LEU A 213 -12.51 23.15 -8.54
CA LEU A 213 -13.15 23.02 -7.23
C LEU A 213 -14.55 22.45 -7.44
N TRP A 214 -14.93 21.38 -6.71
CA TRP A 214 -16.24 20.80 -6.87
C TRP A 214 -16.71 20.06 -5.61
N PHE A 215 -18.02 19.96 -5.45
CA PHE A 215 -18.64 19.11 -4.45
C PHE A 215 -18.84 17.69 -4.99
N ARG A 216 -18.47 16.66 -4.20
CA ARG A 216 -18.85 15.28 -4.49
C ARG A 216 -20.36 15.16 -4.55
N ASN A 217 -20.90 14.51 -5.56
CA ASN A 217 -22.34 14.39 -5.73
C ASN A 217 -22.92 13.49 -4.64
N ARG A 218 -23.74 14.05 -3.78
CA ARG A 218 -24.49 13.39 -2.70
C ARG A 218 -26.01 13.55 -2.86
N TRP A 219 -26.44 14.46 -3.71
CA TRP A 219 -27.84 14.81 -3.93
C TRP A 219 -28.47 13.97 -5.03
N GLY A 220 -27.73 13.50 -6.01
CA GLY A 220 -28.20 12.73 -7.14
C GLY A 220 -28.77 11.34 -6.79
N TRP A 221 -28.38 10.81 -5.63
CA TRP A 221 -28.77 9.48 -5.14
C TRP A 221 -29.95 9.50 -4.16
N LYS A 222 -30.53 10.66 -3.92
CA LYS A 222 -31.59 10.93 -2.95
C LYS A 222 -32.88 11.33 -3.65
N PRO A 223 -34.03 11.36 -2.92
CA PRO A 223 -35.29 11.83 -3.49
C PRO A 223 -35.16 13.22 -4.11
N PRO A 224 -36.05 13.57 -5.08
CA PRO A 224 -35.87 14.71 -6.01
C PRO A 224 -35.90 16.12 -5.39
N HIS A 225 -35.94 16.24 -4.07
CA HIS A 225 -36.00 17.54 -3.37
C HIS A 225 -34.75 17.89 -2.57
N THR A 226 -33.67 17.10 -2.68
CA THR A 226 -32.42 17.41 -1.98
C THR A 226 -31.72 18.57 -2.68
N ARG A 227 -31.53 19.68 -1.97
CA ARG A 227 -30.85 20.86 -2.51
C ARG A 227 -29.36 20.59 -2.69
N PRO A 228 -28.80 20.80 -3.89
CA PRO A 228 -27.35 20.70 -4.08
C PRO A 228 -26.62 21.85 -3.41
N PRO A 229 -25.32 21.70 -3.09
CA PRO A 229 -24.45 22.81 -2.72
C PRO A 229 -24.17 23.71 -3.92
N GLU A 230 -23.59 24.88 -3.70
CA GLU A 230 -23.37 25.85 -4.76
C GLU A 230 -21.96 26.43 -4.72
N ILE A 231 -21.36 26.60 -5.89
CA ILE A 231 -20.13 27.38 -6.10
C ILE A 231 -20.48 28.57 -6.99
N THR A 232 -20.12 29.79 -6.55
CA THR A 232 -20.41 31.04 -7.24
C THR A 232 -19.14 31.87 -7.39
N CYS A 233 -19.14 32.78 -8.36
CA CYS A 233 -18.09 33.79 -8.47
C CYS A 233 -18.40 34.94 -7.48
N ASP A 234 -17.46 35.20 -6.56
CA ASP A 234 -17.53 36.26 -5.56
C ASP A 234 -16.91 37.57 -6.10
N GLY A 235 -15.91 37.44 -6.98
CA GLY A 235 -15.27 38.60 -7.59
C GLY A 235 -14.22 38.19 -8.64
N GLN A 236 -14.04 39.06 -9.62
CA GLN A 236 -13.02 38.91 -10.64
C GLN A 236 -12.41 40.28 -10.96
N SER A 237 -11.06 40.34 -10.90
CA SER A 237 -10.26 41.48 -11.32
C SER A 237 -9.04 41.00 -12.11
N ASP A 238 -8.26 41.90 -12.62
CA ASP A 238 -7.02 41.62 -13.37
C ASP A 238 -6.00 40.85 -12.48
N ASP A 239 -6.02 41.07 -11.16
CA ASP A 239 -5.06 40.49 -10.22
C ASP A 239 -5.59 39.30 -9.43
N LEU A 240 -6.92 39.17 -9.30
CA LEU A 240 -7.52 38.19 -8.38
C LEU A 240 -8.87 37.67 -8.88
N ILE A 241 -9.05 36.36 -8.76
CA ILE A 241 -10.33 35.67 -8.94
C ILE A 241 -10.74 35.06 -7.60
N SER A 242 -12.00 35.22 -7.20
CA SER A 242 -12.56 34.66 -5.97
C SER A 242 -13.83 33.85 -6.27
N LEU A 243 -13.83 32.58 -5.82
CA LEU A 243 -15.00 31.69 -5.86
C LEU A 243 -15.43 31.37 -4.42
N ILE A 244 -16.75 31.26 -4.19
CA ILE A 244 -17.31 30.79 -2.92
C ILE A 244 -17.99 29.45 -3.16
N ALA A 245 -17.60 28.43 -2.39
CA ALA A 245 -18.28 27.14 -2.28
C ALA A 245 -19.04 27.08 -0.95
N ASP A 246 -20.33 26.77 -1.00
CA ASP A 246 -21.23 26.78 0.17
C ASP A 246 -22.14 25.55 0.19
N ASP A 247 -22.04 24.72 1.24
CA ASP A 247 -22.90 23.56 1.50
C ASP A 247 -23.86 23.78 2.70
N SER A 248 -23.88 24.95 3.28
CA SER A 248 -24.65 25.26 4.52
C SER A 248 -26.16 25.09 4.37
N GLN A 249 -26.69 25.10 3.15
CA GLN A 249 -28.11 24.94 2.86
C GLN A 249 -28.48 23.52 2.37
N THR A 250 -27.50 22.61 2.35
CA THR A 250 -27.71 21.20 1.95
C THR A 250 -28.12 20.34 3.15
N GLU A 251 -28.49 19.09 2.90
CA GLU A 251 -28.59 18.13 4.00
C GLU A 251 -27.21 17.83 4.61
N PRO A 252 -27.08 17.86 5.95
CA PRO A 252 -25.84 17.53 6.60
C PRO A 252 -25.44 16.07 6.34
N LEU A 253 -24.17 15.75 6.56
CA LEU A 253 -23.70 14.38 6.66
C LEU A 253 -24.15 13.83 8.02
N THR A 254 -25.03 12.82 8.02
CA THR A 254 -25.72 12.31 9.23
C THR A 254 -25.19 10.97 9.75
N ASN A 255 -24.37 10.26 8.97
CA ASN A 255 -23.72 8.99 9.41
C ASN A 255 -22.53 9.21 10.37
N LEU A 256 -22.44 10.40 10.94
CA LEU A 256 -21.48 10.77 11.96
C LEU A 256 -22.18 10.95 13.29
N ILE A 257 -21.42 10.97 14.39
CA ILE A 257 -21.94 11.21 15.75
C ILE A 257 -22.67 12.55 15.83
N VAL A 258 -22.20 13.55 15.06
CA VAL A 258 -22.81 14.89 14.97
C VAL A 258 -23.06 15.22 13.49
N PRO A 259 -24.21 15.80 13.14
CA PRO A 259 -24.45 16.28 11.79
C PRO A 259 -23.34 17.24 11.34
N TYR A 260 -22.84 17.06 10.12
CA TYR A 260 -21.67 17.79 9.64
C TYR A 260 -21.93 18.49 8.31
N HIS A 261 -21.54 19.75 8.24
CA HIS A 261 -21.39 20.57 7.04
C HIS A 261 -19.95 21.08 6.96
N LEU A 262 -19.45 21.27 5.75
CA LEU A 262 -18.17 21.95 5.56
C LEU A 262 -18.31 23.46 5.77
N GLY A 263 -19.47 24.03 5.39
CA GLY A 263 -19.73 25.47 5.43
C GLY A 263 -19.14 26.21 4.23
N LYS A 264 -18.95 27.51 4.36
CA LYS A 264 -18.39 28.33 3.29
C LYS A 264 -16.88 28.15 3.16
N ARG A 265 -16.42 28.08 1.90
CA ARG A 265 -15.01 28.07 1.55
C ARG A 265 -14.77 29.04 0.39
N TRP A 266 -13.70 29.80 0.48
CA TRP A 266 -13.26 30.74 -0.56
C TRP A 266 -12.04 30.15 -1.28
N LEU A 267 -12.14 30.03 -2.60
CA LEU A 267 -10.98 29.75 -3.44
C LEU A 267 -10.54 31.05 -4.12
N TYR A 268 -9.37 31.51 -3.76
CA TYR A 268 -8.70 32.63 -4.40
C TYR A 268 -7.67 32.14 -5.38
N ALA A 269 -7.59 32.76 -6.56
CA ALA A 269 -6.63 32.41 -7.61
C ALA A 269 -6.03 33.64 -8.25
N THR A 270 -4.79 33.55 -8.74
CA THR A 270 -4.13 34.60 -9.52
C THR A 270 -5.05 35.08 -10.65
N GLY A 271 -5.09 36.36 -10.93
CA GLY A 271 -5.88 36.92 -12.02
C GLY A 271 -5.45 36.47 -13.41
N GLY A 272 -6.16 36.97 -14.45
CA GLY A 272 -5.90 36.62 -15.85
C GLY A 272 -6.56 35.32 -16.32
N GLY A 273 -7.20 34.54 -15.42
CA GLY A 273 -8.01 33.39 -15.77
C GLY A 273 -9.49 33.72 -15.99
N ARG A 274 -10.25 32.76 -16.54
CA ARG A 274 -11.71 32.87 -16.70
C ARG A 274 -12.40 31.81 -15.82
N PRO A 275 -13.25 32.17 -14.88
CA PRO A 275 -14.07 31.22 -14.14
C PRO A 275 -15.09 30.53 -15.07
N LEU A 276 -15.18 29.22 -14.99
CA LEU A 276 -16.19 28.40 -15.70
C LEU A 276 -16.95 27.55 -14.68
N PHE A 277 -18.24 27.30 -14.94
CA PHE A 277 -19.14 26.60 -14.02
C PHE A 277 -19.93 25.53 -14.74
N THR A 278 -20.15 24.42 -14.02
CA THR A 278 -21.02 23.32 -14.41
C THR A 278 -21.52 22.59 -13.15
N ASP A 279 -22.26 21.49 -13.33
CA ASP A 279 -22.66 20.63 -12.22
C ASP A 279 -21.89 19.32 -12.26
N ASN A 280 -21.54 18.78 -11.08
CA ASN A 280 -21.02 17.43 -10.93
C ASN A 280 -22.17 16.42 -11.05
N GLU A 281 -22.77 16.40 -12.23
CA GLU A 281 -23.89 15.54 -12.63
C GLU A 281 -23.53 14.72 -13.85
N THR A 282 -24.02 13.47 -13.90
CA THR A 282 -23.75 12.55 -15.01
C THR A 282 -24.33 13.09 -16.32
N ASN A 283 -23.54 13.06 -17.39
CA ASN A 283 -24.03 13.24 -18.75
C ASN A 283 -24.68 11.93 -19.23
N ALA A 284 -25.93 11.72 -18.82
CA ALA A 284 -26.68 10.51 -19.10
C ALA A 284 -26.91 10.29 -20.60
N GLN A 285 -27.15 11.36 -21.35
CA GLN A 285 -27.32 11.27 -22.81
C GLN A 285 -26.08 10.71 -23.50
N ARG A 286 -24.90 11.16 -23.10
CA ARG A 286 -23.62 10.66 -23.65
C ARG A 286 -23.36 9.19 -23.27
N LEU A 287 -23.66 8.81 -22.04
CA LEU A 287 -23.32 7.47 -21.53
C LEU A 287 -24.36 6.40 -21.88
N TYR A 288 -25.66 6.78 -21.92
CA TYR A 288 -26.76 5.83 -22.01
C TYR A 288 -27.66 6.04 -23.26
N GLY A 289 -27.26 7.01 -24.12
CA GLY A 289 -27.94 7.32 -25.37
C GLY A 289 -28.98 8.44 -25.26
N ASP A 290 -29.44 8.93 -26.40
CA ASP A 290 -30.29 10.13 -26.53
C ASP A 290 -31.64 10.04 -25.81
N SER A 291 -32.13 8.85 -25.51
CA SER A 291 -33.37 8.64 -24.74
C SER A 291 -33.18 8.90 -23.24
N ALA A 292 -31.96 8.92 -22.72
CA ALA A 292 -31.65 9.23 -21.35
C ALA A 292 -31.75 10.74 -21.10
N CYS A 293 -32.25 11.14 -19.93
CA CYS A 293 -32.38 12.55 -19.55
C CYS A 293 -31.28 12.93 -18.55
N ASN A 294 -30.57 14.00 -18.86
CA ASN A 294 -29.67 14.64 -17.91
C ASN A 294 -30.48 15.29 -16.77
N ARG A 295 -30.01 15.15 -15.52
CA ARG A 295 -30.66 15.81 -14.36
C ARG A 295 -30.40 17.30 -14.30
N SER A 296 -29.32 17.78 -14.93
CA SER A 296 -28.96 19.17 -15.11
C SER A 296 -28.71 19.48 -16.58
N ALA A 297 -28.96 20.76 -16.95
CA ALA A 297 -28.54 21.25 -18.27
C ALA A 297 -27.02 21.32 -18.42
N TYR A 298 -26.31 21.46 -17.31
CA TYR A 298 -24.86 21.55 -17.23
C TYR A 298 -24.32 20.31 -16.50
N VAL A 299 -23.46 19.53 -17.15
CA VAL A 299 -23.04 18.21 -16.66
C VAL A 299 -21.52 18.11 -16.52
N LYS A 300 -21.04 17.08 -15.85
CA LYS A 300 -19.65 16.91 -15.39
C LYS A 300 -18.59 17.21 -16.45
N ASP A 301 -18.81 16.82 -17.69
CA ASP A 301 -17.87 16.93 -18.83
C ASP A 301 -17.94 18.27 -19.58
N ALA A 302 -18.66 19.25 -19.07
CA ALA A 302 -18.84 20.54 -19.76
C ALA A 302 -17.51 21.25 -20.03
N PHE A 303 -16.54 21.19 -19.12
CA PHE A 303 -15.25 21.86 -19.33
C PHE A 303 -14.46 21.23 -20.47
N HIS A 304 -14.47 19.90 -20.58
CA HIS A 304 -13.87 19.20 -21.71
C HIS A 304 -14.51 19.64 -23.04
N ARG A 305 -15.85 19.55 -23.14
CA ARG A 305 -16.57 19.94 -24.37
C ARG A 305 -16.43 21.41 -24.72
N HIS A 306 -16.37 22.29 -23.73
CA HIS A 306 -16.19 23.72 -23.96
C HIS A 306 -14.79 24.05 -24.48
N ILE A 307 -13.75 23.46 -23.88
CA ILE A 307 -12.35 23.81 -24.17
C ILE A 307 -11.84 23.10 -25.44
N ILE A 308 -12.16 21.82 -25.60
CA ILE A 308 -11.65 21.02 -26.72
C ILE A 308 -12.59 21.10 -27.92
N ASP A 309 -13.91 20.95 -27.71
CA ASP A 309 -14.88 20.90 -28.78
C ASP A 309 -15.52 22.28 -29.13
N GLY A 310 -15.19 23.32 -28.34
CA GLY A 310 -15.71 24.69 -28.55
C GLY A 310 -17.23 24.84 -28.27
N GLN A 311 -17.83 23.92 -27.52
CA GLN A 311 -19.26 23.92 -27.25
C GLN A 311 -19.64 24.96 -26.17
N GLU A 312 -20.77 25.62 -26.36
CA GLU A 312 -21.36 26.51 -25.34
C GLU A 312 -22.20 25.69 -24.35
N CYS A 313 -21.54 24.95 -23.45
CA CYS A 313 -22.18 24.01 -22.52
C CYS A 313 -21.83 24.27 -21.05
N VAL A 314 -21.12 25.38 -20.75
CA VAL A 314 -20.86 25.84 -19.38
C VAL A 314 -21.97 26.77 -18.91
N ASN A 315 -22.22 26.85 -17.60
CA ASN A 315 -23.31 27.66 -17.06
C ASN A 315 -23.02 29.16 -17.14
N PRO A 316 -23.77 29.92 -17.97
CA PRO A 316 -23.56 31.35 -18.14
C PRO A 316 -23.97 32.20 -16.93
N GLN A 317 -24.70 31.62 -15.95
CA GLN A 317 -25.09 32.28 -14.71
C GLN A 317 -23.95 32.31 -13.67
N ALA A 318 -22.76 31.85 -14.03
CA ALA A 318 -21.58 31.80 -13.17
C ALA A 318 -21.82 31.10 -11.81
N ARG A 319 -22.52 29.98 -11.85
CA ARG A 319 -22.79 29.13 -10.67
C ARG A 319 -22.94 27.66 -11.05
N GLY A 320 -22.70 26.77 -10.08
CA GLY A 320 -22.88 25.33 -10.24
C GLY A 320 -22.33 24.55 -9.04
N THR A 321 -22.28 23.25 -9.11
CA THR A 321 -21.66 22.40 -8.09
C THR A 321 -20.20 22.04 -8.41
N LYS A 322 -19.73 22.41 -9.62
CA LYS A 322 -18.35 22.26 -10.09
C LYS A 322 -17.91 23.54 -10.79
N ALA A 323 -16.73 24.05 -10.45
CA ALA A 323 -16.13 25.23 -11.07
C ALA A 323 -14.65 25.01 -11.39
N CYS A 324 -14.11 25.78 -12.32
CA CYS A 324 -12.68 25.89 -12.50
C CYS A 324 -12.29 27.33 -12.88
N VAL A 325 -11.00 27.64 -12.74
CA VAL A 325 -10.41 28.85 -13.28
C VAL A 325 -9.57 28.46 -14.49
N HIS A 326 -10.01 28.80 -15.69
CA HIS A 326 -9.32 28.47 -16.94
C HIS A 326 -8.29 29.53 -17.31
N TYR A 327 -7.02 29.21 -17.18
CA TYR A 327 -5.88 29.97 -17.72
C TYR A 327 -5.56 29.43 -19.13
N ALA A 328 -6.01 30.16 -20.13
CA ALA A 328 -5.96 29.72 -21.53
C ALA A 328 -4.60 30.03 -22.18
N GLY A 329 -3.98 29.00 -22.78
CA GLY A 329 -2.89 29.16 -23.74
C GLY A 329 -1.64 29.87 -23.23
N GLN A 330 -1.23 29.64 -21.98
CA GLN A 330 -0.01 30.22 -21.43
C GLN A 330 1.22 29.65 -22.15
N THR A 331 1.87 30.48 -22.96
CA THR A 331 3.10 30.10 -23.66
C THR A 331 4.30 30.23 -22.75
N ILE A 332 5.09 29.16 -22.64
CA ILE A 332 6.29 29.09 -21.80
C ILE A 332 7.52 28.84 -22.69
N ALA A 333 8.51 29.72 -22.60
CA ALA A 333 9.75 29.59 -23.35
C ALA A 333 10.57 28.35 -22.92
N PRO A 334 11.50 27.85 -23.75
CA PRO A 334 12.37 26.73 -23.39
C PRO A 334 13.10 26.96 -22.09
N GLY A 335 13.04 25.99 -21.18
CA GLY A 335 13.67 26.02 -19.85
C GLY A 335 13.07 27.03 -18.86
N ALA A 336 12.06 27.82 -19.29
CA ALA A 336 11.38 28.77 -18.40
C ALA A 336 10.23 28.10 -17.62
N SER A 337 9.80 28.76 -16.54
CA SER A 337 8.65 28.36 -15.73
C SER A 337 7.61 29.47 -15.64
N HIS A 338 6.35 29.08 -15.48
CA HIS A 338 5.26 29.97 -15.09
C HIS A 338 4.64 29.48 -13.77
N VAL A 339 4.24 30.41 -12.89
CA VAL A 339 3.74 30.10 -11.54
C VAL A 339 2.37 30.73 -11.32
N TRP A 340 1.41 29.89 -10.96
CA TRP A 340 0.09 30.31 -10.44
C TRP A 340 0.02 30.09 -8.93
N ARG A 341 -0.65 31.01 -8.24
CA ARG A 341 -0.86 30.96 -6.80
C ARG A 341 -2.34 30.92 -6.50
N LEU A 342 -2.73 30.01 -5.60
CA LEU A 342 -4.10 29.88 -5.15
C LEU A 342 -4.12 29.75 -3.63
N ARG A 343 -5.31 30.00 -3.05
CA ARG A 343 -5.55 29.78 -1.63
C ARG A 343 -6.98 29.34 -1.41
N LEU A 344 -7.19 28.23 -0.72
CA LEU A 344 -8.51 27.77 -0.26
C LEU A 344 -8.60 28.01 1.23
N SER A 345 -9.61 28.81 1.67
CA SER A 345 -9.73 29.23 3.08
C SER A 345 -11.17 29.15 3.57
N ASP A 346 -11.34 28.95 4.86
CA ASP A 346 -12.63 29.04 5.57
C ASP A 346 -13.05 30.47 5.89
N ARG A 347 -12.26 31.46 5.50
CA ARG A 347 -12.46 32.89 5.78
C ARG A 347 -12.32 33.77 4.56
N ALA A 348 -13.09 34.83 4.51
CA ALA A 348 -12.83 35.92 3.56
C ALA A 348 -11.53 36.66 3.93
N LEU A 349 -10.62 36.82 2.96
CA LEU A 349 -9.30 37.43 3.15
C LEU A 349 -9.14 38.65 2.23
N GLU A 350 -8.63 39.78 2.78
CA GLU A 350 -8.39 41.00 2.00
C GLU A 350 -7.25 40.88 0.97
N LYS A 351 -6.18 40.21 1.34
CA LYS A 351 -4.99 40.00 0.52
C LYS A 351 -4.61 38.51 0.47
N PRO A 352 -5.47 37.64 -0.11
CA PRO A 352 -5.37 36.20 0.05
C PRO A 352 -4.06 35.61 -0.51
N LEU A 353 -3.51 36.15 -1.60
CA LEU A 353 -2.34 35.58 -2.26
C LEU A 353 -1.00 36.12 -1.75
N ALA A 354 -1.00 37.20 -0.96
CA ALA A 354 0.23 37.91 -0.56
C ALA A 354 1.20 37.02 0.25
N GLN A 355 0.71 36.01 0.95
CA GLN A 355 1.51 35.14 1.83
C GLN A 355 1.73 33.74 1.27
N VAL A 356 1.22 33.39 0.09
CA VAL A 356 1.29 32.02 -0.44
C VAL A 356 2.73 31.52 -0.50
N ASP A 357 3.64 32.24 -1.12
CA ASP A 357 5.03 31.82 -1.26
C ASP A 357 5.75 31.73 0.07
N SER A 358 5.47 32.64 1.01
CA SER A 358 6.11 32.60 2.34
C SER A 358 5.61 31.43 3.17
N VAL A 359 4.33 31.06 3.07
CA VAL A 359 3.75 29.88 3.75
C VAL A 359 4.33 28.59 3.14
N ILE A 360 4.42 28.50 1.80
CA ILE A 360 5.06 27.36 1.10
C ILE A 360 6.51 27.21 1.58
N ALA A 361 7.30 28.29 1.56
CA ALA A 361 8.70 28.25 1.99
C ALA A 361 8.85 27.81 3.46
N LEU A 362 7.99 28.35 4.34
CA LEU A 362 8.00 28.00 5.77
C LEU A 362 7.67 26.51 5.98
N ARG A 363 6.62 26.00 5.34
CA ARG A 363 6.23 24.58 5.50
C ARG A 363 7.26 23.62 4.91
N ARG A 364 7.92 24.00 3.81
CA ARG A 364 9.05 23.25 3.26
C ARG A 364 10.21 23.17 4.26
N GLN A 365 10.57 24.30 4.87
CA GLN A 365 11.62 24.33 5.90
C GLN A 365 11.25 23.45 7.11
N GLU A 366 10.01 23.50 7.59
CA GLU A 366 9.53 22.69 8.71
C GLU A 366 9.49 21.19 8.34
N ALA A 367 9.17 20.83 7.08
CA ALA A 367 9.28 19.47 6.56
C ALA A 367 10.74 18.99 6.56
N ASP A 368 11.69 19.84 6.11
CA ASP A 368 13.13 19.53 6.15
C ASP A 368 13.62 19.30 7.59
N GLU A 369 13.15 20.12 8.54
CA GLU A 369 13.44 19.93 9.96
C GLU A 369 12.89 18.61 10.47
N PHE A 370 11.63 18.28 10.14
CA PHE A 370 10.98 17.04 10.55
C PHE A 370 11.73 15.81 10.04
N TYR A 371 12.05 15.75 8.75
CA TYR A 371 12.75 14.62 8.15
C TYR A 371 14.19 14.47 8.64
N ARG A 372 14.88 15.58 8.97
CA ARG A 372 16.19 15.54 9.62
C ARG A 372 16.19 14.78 10.95
N HIS A 373 15.06 14.80 11.68
CA HIS A 373 14.90 14.00 12.90
C HIS A 373 14.51 12.54 12.64
N ILE A 374 13.94 12.26 11.47
CA ILE A 374 13.57 10.89 11.07
C ILE A 374 14.79 10.15 10.54
N HIS A 375 15.59 10.80 9.70
CA HIS A 375 16.76 10.17 9.07
C HIS A 375 17.73 9.62 10.11
N PRO A 376 18.18 8.37 9.96
CA PRO A 376 19.14 7.77 10.85
C PRO A 376 20.55 8.38 10.61
N PRO A 377 21.39 8.47 11.65
CA PRO A 377 22.64 9.25 11.61
C PRO A 377 23.70 8.72 10.65
N ARG A 378 23.64 7.45 10.25
CA ARG A 378 24.58 6.82 9.31
C ARG A 378 24.06 6.74 7.86
N ALA A 379 22.84 7.22 7.60
CA ALA A 379 22.29 7.23 6.27
C ALA A 379 23.04 8.22 5.36
N THR A 380 23.35 7.81 4.17
CA THR A 380 23.88 8.69 3.12
C THR A 380 22.81 9.67 2.62
N PRO A 381 23.19 10.79 1.97
CA PRO A 381 22.22 11.71 1.38
C PRO A 381 21.26 11.03 0.40
N ASP A 382 21.73 10.02 -0.34
CA ASP A 382 20.91 9.26 -1.29
C ASP A 382 19.89 8.35 -0.57
N GLU A 383 20.32 7.67 0.50
CA GLU A 383 19.40 6.90 1.36
C GLU A 383 18.37 7.80 2.07
N CYS A 384 18.75 9.01 2.45
CA CYS A 384 17.80 10.00 2.98
C CYS A 384 16.76 10.42 1.95
N LEU A 385 17.16 10.60 0.68
CA LEU A 385 16.25 10.87 -0.43
C LEU A 385 15.27 9.72 -0.63
N VAL A 386 15.78 8.47 -0.69
CA VAL A 386 14.95 7.26 -0.82
C VAL A 386 13.95 7.18 0.33
N GLN A 387 14.40 7.31 1.56
CA GLN A 387 13.55 7.23 2.75
C GLN A 387 12.45 8.31 2.74
N ARG A 388 12.80 9.55 2.38
CA ARG A 388 11.84 10.67 2.35
C ARG A 388 10.78 10.46 1.28
N GLN A 389 11.14 10.06 0.04
CA GLN A 389 10.17 9.83 -1.02
C GLN A 389 9.29 8.60 -0.75
N ALA A 390 9.84 7.50 -0.20
CA ALA A 390 9.05 6.36 0.24
C ALA A 390 7.97 6.77 1.26
N LEU A 391 8.35 7.54 2.29
CA LEU A 391 7.42 8.02 3.30
C LEU A 391 6.43 9.06 2.75
N ALA A 392 6.88 9.92 1.84
CA ALA A 392 5.99 10.86 1.13
C ALA A 392 4.93 10.14 0.32
N GLY A 393 5.31 9.12 -0.45
CA GLY A 393 4.38 8.26 -1.17
C GLY A 393 3.35 7.61 -0.26
N MET A 394 3.78 7.04 0.87
CA MET A 394 2.88 6.46 1.88
C MET A 394 1.86 7.47 2.45
N ILE A 395 2.20 8.75 2.50
CA ILE A 395 1.29 9.81 2.94
C ILE A 395 0.35 10.22 1.80
N TRP A 396 0.84 10.38 0.58
CA TRP A 396 0.06 10.74 -0.59
C TRP A 396 -0.95 9.67 -1.00
N THR A 397 -0.67 8.39 -0.74
CA THR A 397 -1.55 7.27 -1.07
C THR A 397 -2.66 7.02 -0.06
N LYS A 398 -2.80 7.85 0.98
CA LYS A 398 -3.98 7.84 1.84
C LYS A 398 -5.22 8.20 1.02
N GLN A 399 -6.24 7.33 1.04
CA GLN A 399 -7.46 7.50 0.26
C GLN A 399 -8.70 7.39 1.14
N ILE A 400 -9.73 8.13 0.80
CA ILE A 400 -11.05 7.86 1.37
C ILE A 400 -11.59 6.55 0.80
N TYR A 401 -11.98 5.65 1.69
CA TYR A 401 -12.71 4.44 1.35
C TYR A 401 -14.16 4.63 1.73
N LEU A 402 -14.93 5.07 0.75
CA LEU A 402 -16.38 5.26 0.84
C LEU A 402 -17.05 4.10 0.12
N PHE A 403 -17.65 3.18 0.87
CA PHE A 403 -18.29 2.01 0.28
C PHE A 403 -19.33 1.43 1.23
N ASP A 404 -20.55 1.23 0.74
CA ASP A 404 -21.65 0.54 1.39
C ASP A 404 -22.08 -0.60 0.49
N VAL A 405 -21.67 -1.82 0.85
CA VAL A 405 -21.87 -3.01 0.00
C VAL A 405 -23.34 -3.31 -0.24
N ASP A 406 -24.20 -3.16 0.77
CA ASP A 406 -25.63 -3.45 0.59
C ASP A 406 -26.25 -2.46 -0.40
N THR A 407 -25.95 -1.17 -0.29
CA THR A 407 -26.40 -0.15 -1.24
C THR A 407 -25.82 -0.41 -2.65
N TRP A 408 -24.56 -0.77 -2.76
CA TRP A 408 -23.92 -1.07 -4.04
C TRP A 408 -24.56 -2.27 -4.74
N LEU A 409 -24.87 -3.35 -4.02
CA LEU A 409 -25.55 -4.54 -4.56
C LEU A 409 -26.97 -4.24 -5.05
N GLN A 410 -27.66 -3.30 -4.42
CA GLN A 410 -29.02 -2.88 -4.82
C GLN A 410 -29.00 -1.88 -5.99
N GLY A 411 -27.88 -1.22 -6.24
CA GLY A 411 -27.72 -0.15 -7.21
C GLY A 411 -27.85 1.24 -6.60
N ASP A 412 -27.12 2.19 -7.13
CA ASP A 412 -27.00 3.54 -6.58
C ASP A 412 -27.99 4.53 -7.20
N ASP A 413 -28.55 4.24 -8.36
CA ASP A 413 -29.47 5.12 -9.07
C ASP A 413 -30.81 4.42 -9.32
N PRO A 414 -31.88 4.83 -8.63
CA PRO A 414 -33.22 4.23 -8.81
C PRO A 414 -33.76 4.36 -10.24
N SER A 415 -33.30 5.34 -11.02
CA SER A 415 -33.66 5.52 -12.43
C SER A 415 -32.89 4.61 -13.39
N LEU A 416 -31.78 4.05 -12.94
CA LEU A 416 -30.88 3.17 -13.69
C LEU A 416 -30.52 1.93 -12.85
N PRO A 417 -31.48 1.03 -12.56
CA PRO A 417 -31.21 -0.15 -11.76
C PRO A 417 -30.18 -1.05 -12.45
N PRO A 418 -29.26 -1.66 -11.70
CA PRO A 418 -28.26 -2.54 -12.26
C PRO A 418 -28.90 -3.80 -12.87
N PRO A 419 -28.22 -4.48 -13.81
CA PRO A 419 -28.65 -5.76 -14.34
C PRO A 419 -28.87 -6.79 -13.24
N LYS A 420 -29.78 -7.75 -13.44
CA LYS A 420 -30.12 -8.78 -12.45
C LYS A 420 -28.93 -9.62 -11.98
N GLY A 421 -27.92 -9.82 -12.83
CA GLY A 421 -26.69 -10.55 -12.50
C GLY A 421 -25.79 -9.82 -11.50
N HIS A 422 -25.88 -8.49 -11.41
CA HIS A 422 -25.04 -7.68 -10.54
C HIS A 422 -25.11 -8.09 -9.05
N ALA A 423 -26.31 -8.32 -8.53
CA ALA A 423 -26.52 -8.69 -7.13
C ALA A 423 -25.96 -10.09 -6.75
N GLN A 424 -25.43 -10.85 -7.70
CA GLN A 424 -24.83 -12.17 -7.52
C GLN A 424 -23.31 -12.18 -7.73
N GLN A 425 -22.73 -11.00 -7.99
CA GLN A 425 -21.29 -10.83 -8.17
C GLN A 425 -20.56 -10.78 -6.82
N ARG A 426 -19.42 -10.13 -6.77
CA ARG A 426 -18.56 -10.02 -5.58
C ARG A 426 -19.29 -9.43 -4.35
N ASN A 427 -18.74 -9.62 -3.17
CA ASN A 427 -19.17 -9.02 -1.90
C ASN A 427 -20.54 -9.51 -1.34
N THR A 428 -21.19 -10.47 -1.94
CA THR A 428 -22.50 -10.97 -1.48
C THR A 428 -22.45 -11.57 -0.07
N HIS A 429 -21.28 -12.04 0.36
CA HIS A 429 -21.04 -12.61 1.69
C HIS A 429 -20.60 -11.55 2.73
N TRP A 430 -20.37 -10.31 2.31
CA TRP A 430 -19.84 -9.23 3.18
C TRP A 430 -20.71 -7.97 3.16
N LYS A 431 -22.02 -8.12 3.13
CA LYS A 431 -23.02 -7.03 3.01
C LYS A 431 -22.98 -6.01 4.14
N HIS A 432 -22.41 -6.35 5.30
CA HIS A 432 -22.31 -5.45 6.43
C HIS A 432 -21.16 -4.44 6.32
N LEU A 433 -20.31 -4.52 5.29
CA LEU A 433 -19.28 -3.54 5.05
C LEU A 433 -19.93 -2.20 4.68
N ASN A 434 -19.77 -1.22 5.56
CA ASN A 434 -20.14 0.17 5.34
C ASN A 434 -19.04 1.07 5.89
N SER A 435 -18.22 1.62 5.01
CA SER A 435 -17.05 2.41 5.36
C SER A 435 -17.11 3.83 4.83
N MET A 436 -16.63 4.75 5.62
CA MET A 436 -16.30 6.14 5.25
C MET A 436 -15.01 6.51 6.01
N ARG A 437 -13.94 5.78 5.73
CA ARG A 437 -12.65 5.88 6.43
C ARG A 437 -11.54 6.23 5.45
N ILE A 438 -10.47 6.79 5.98
CA ILE A 438 -9.24 7.00 5.23
C ILE A 438 -8.35 5.80 5.44
N LEU A 439 -7.95 5.16 4.35
CA LEU A 439 -7.05 4.01 4.35
C LEU A 439 -5.74 4.34 3.65
N SER A 440 -4.67 3.71 4.12
CA SER A 440 -3.46 3.53 3.33
C SER A 440 -3.68 2.37 2.39
N MET A 441 -3.49 2.55 1.09
CA MET A 441 -3.82 1.54 0.09
C MET A 441 -2.55 0.94 -0.52
N PRO A 442 -2.62 -0.29 -1.05
CA PRO A 442 -1.45 -0.97 -1.61
C PRO A 442 -0.93 -0.28 -2.87
N ASP A 443 -1.81 0.06 -3.79
CA ASP A 443 -1.54 0.87 -4.98
C ASP A 443 -2.81 1.57 -5.44
N LYS A 444 -2.69 2.75 -6.06
CA LYS A 444 -3.85 3.55 -6.48
C LYS A 444 -4.44 3.11 -7.81
N TRP A 445 -3.73 2.31 -8.57
CA TRP A 445 -4.17 1.85 -9.87
C TRP A 445 -4.49 0.37 -9.89
N GLU A 446 -3.51 -0.51 -9.64
CA GLU A 446 -3.66 -1.96 -9.79
C GLU A 446 -4.43 -2.60 -8.63
N TYR A 447 -4.33 -2.03 -7.42
CA TYR A 447 -5.04 -2.50 -6.23
C TYR A 447 -5.93 -1.41 -5.64
N PRO A 448 -6.92 -0.89 -6.41
CA PRO A 448 -7.78 0.20 -5.95
C PRO A 448 -8.88 -0.30 -5.01
N TRP A 449 -8.52 -1.12 -4.05
CA TRP A 449 -9.42 -1.73 -3.07
C TRP A 449 -8.75 -1.93 -1.71
N PHE A 450 -9.55 -2.25 -0.71
CA PHE A 450 -9.08 -2.69 0.58
C PHE A 450 -8.24 -3.98 0.46
N ALA A 451 -7.06 -4.01 1.05
CA ALA A 451 -6.17 -5.17 1.09
C ALA A 451 -5.56 -5.35 2.48
N ALA A 452 -5.89 -6.47 3.14
CA ALA A 452 -5.69 -6.63 4.57
C ALA A 452 -4.22 -6.81 4.97
N TRP A 453 -3.48 -7.73 4.33
CA TRP A 453 -2.11 -7.98 4.76
C TRP A 453 -1.15 -6.88 4.31
N ASP A 454 -1.39 -6.28 3.15
CA ASP A 454 -0.66 -5.11 2.66
C ASP A 454 -0.69 -3.98 3.68
N LEU A 455 -1.88 -3.62 4.14
CA LEU A 455 -2.07 -2.54 5.12
C LEU A 455 -1.34 -2.81 6.44
N ALA A 456 -1.21 -4.07 6.86
CA ALA A 456 -0.42 -4.43 8.03
C ALA A 456 1.07 -4.10 7.84
N PHE A 457 1.63 -4.36 6.65
CA PHE A 457 3.00 -3.96 6.32
C PHE A 457 3.16 -2.45 6.21
N HIS A 458 2.18 -1.75 5.61
CA HIS A 458 2.20 -0.28 5.51
C HIS A 458 2.32 0.42 6.87
N CYS A 459 1.74 -0.18 7.91
CA CYS A 459 1.77 0.40 9.25
C CYS A 459 3.19 0.50 9.82
N ILE A 460 4.15 -0.27 9.31
CA ILE A 460 5.53 -0.22 9.80
C ILE A 460 6.25 1.06 9.34
N PRO A 461 6.37 1.39 8.03
CA PRO A 461 6.93 2.67 7.61
C PRO A 461 6.07 3.86 8.08
N LEU A 462 4.75 3.76 8.10
CA LEU A 462 3.88 4.83 8.62
C LEU A 462 4.17 5.14 10.09
N ALA A 463 4.47 4.13 10.93
CA ALA A 463 4.83 4.36 12.33
C ALA A 463 6.15 5.14 12.51
N LEU A 464 6.98 5.25 11.47
CA LEU A 464 8.17 6.12 11.51
C LEU A 464 7.80 7.60 11.54
N VAL A 465 6.69 8.00 10.94
CA VAL A 465 6.28 9.41 10.80
C VAL A 465 4.97 9.74 11.51
N ASP A 466 4.07 8.75 11.66
CA ASP A 466 2.72 8.92 12.20
C ASP A 466 2.23 7.64 12.88
N SER A 467 2.68 7.39 14.12
CA SER A 467 2.31 6.18 14.86
C SER A 467 0.80 6.12 15.19
N GLU A 468 0.14 7.27 15.37
CA GLU A 468 -1.30 7.30 15.63
C GLU A 468 -2.11 6.85 14.41
N PHE A 469 -1.75 7.31 13.21
CA PHE A 469 -2.39 6.82 11.99
C PHE A 469 -2.11 5.33 11.74
N ALA A 470 -0.90 4.86 11.97
CA ALA A 470 -0.57 3.44 11.87
C ALA A 470 -1.40 2.57 12.84
N LYS A 471 -1.56 3.02 14.10
CA LYS A 471 -2.44 2.37 15.09
C LYS A 471 -3.91 2.41 14.66
N GLU A 472 -4.39 3.53 14.11
CA GLU A 472 -5.76 3.64 13.58
C GLU A 472 -6.00 2.63 12.44
N GLN A 473 -5.07 2.51 11.49
CA GLN A 473 -5.18 1.56 10.38
C GLN A 473 -5.27 0.11 10.88
N LEU A 474 -4.40 -0.31 11.79
CA LEU A 474 -4.45 -1.65 12.38
C LEU A 474 -5.75 -1.90 13.15
N TRP A 475 -6.24 -0.90 13.88
CA TRP A 475 -7.52 -0.99 14.57
C TRP A 475 -8.69 -1.13 13.61
N LEU A 476 -8.70 -0.38 12.49
CA LEU A 476 -9.76 -0.47 11.48
C LEU A 476 -9.86 -1.87 10.88
N LEU A 477 -8.73 -2.51 10.58
CA LEU A 477 -8.70 -3.89 10.06
C LEU A 477 -9.35 -4.90 10.99
N LEU A 478 -9.25 -4.66 12.30
CA LEU A 478 -9.75 -5.54 13.34
C LEU A 478 -11.15 -5.15 13.85
N PHE A 479 -11.65 -4.00 13.43
CA PHE A 479 -12.95 -3.48 13.83
C PHE A 479 -14.06 -4.06 12.94
N GLU A 480 -15.30 -4.06 13.44
CA GLU A 480 -16.46 -4.73 12.84
C GLU A 480 -16.79 -4.28 11.40
N GLN A 481 -16.22 -3.20 10.91
CA GLN A 481 -16.43 -2.79 9.52
C GLN A 481 -15.66 -3.68 8.53
N PHE A 482 -14.45 -4.11 8.90
CA PHE A 482 -13.55 -4.88 8.05
C PHE A 482 -13.35 -6.32 8.52
N GLN A 483 -13.50 -6.61 9.81
CA GLN A 483 -13.52 -7.97 10.31
C GLN A 483 -14.94 -8.53 10.21
N HIS A 484 -15.10 -9.63 9.47
CA HIS A 484 -16.38 -10.33 9.38
C HIS A 484 -16.81 -10.88 10.75
N PRO A 485 -18.12 -10.95 11.07
CA PRO A 485 -18.62 -11.45 12.34
C PRO A 485 -18.16 -12.86 12.73
N ASN A 486 -17.80 -13.72 11.76
CA ASN A 486 -17.22 -15.05 12.03
C ASN A 486 -15.75 -14.99 12.50
N GLY A 487 -15.11 -13.81 12.51
CA GLY A 487 -13.72 -13.62 12.89
C GLY A 487 -12.74 -13.55 11.72
N GLN A 488 -13.18 -13.82 10.49
CA GLN A 488 -12.34 -13.69 9.31
C GLN A 488 -11.98 -12.21 9.07
N ILE A 489 -10.75 -11.97 8.68
CA ILE A 489 -10.34 -10.72 8.02
C ILE A 489 -10.27 -11.06 6.53
N PRO A 490 -11.20 -10.59 5.69
CA PRO A 490 -11.15 -10.85 4.26
C PRO A 490 -9.87 -10.30 3.65
N ALA A 491 -9.31 -11.01 2.69
CA ALA A 491 -8.06 -10.60 2.05
C ALA A 491 -8.23 -9.23 1.36
N TYR A 492 -9.31 -9.08 0.61
CA TYR A 492 -9.70 -7.86 -0.09
C TYR A 492 -11.22 -7.90 -0.38
N GLU A 493 -11.75 -6.82 -0.96
CA GLU A 493 -13.21 -6.71 -1.18
C GLU A 493 -13.75 -7.52 -2.36
N TRP A 494 -12.90 -8.17 -3.13
CA TRP A 494 -13.26 -8.85 -4.36
C TRP A 494 -13.71 -10.29 -4.17
N GLU A 495 -12.93 -11.06 -3.45
CA GLU A 495 -13.15 -12.48 -3.24
C GLU A 495 -13.06 -12.82 -1.74
N PHE A 496 -14.22 -13.10 -1.17
CA PHE A 496 -14.33 -13.35 0.27
C PHE A 496 -13.68 -14.67 0.71
N SER A 497 -13.57 -15.66 -0.19
CA SER A 497 -12.96 -16.95 0.13
C SER A 497 -11.44 -16.92 0.14
N ASP A 498 -10.81 -15.92 -0.48
CA ASP A 498 -9.38 -15.74 -0.45
C ASP A 498 -8.89 -15.31 0.93
N LEU A 499 -7.76 -15.86 1.32
CA LEU A 499 -7.15 -15.63 2.63
C LEU A 499 -5.75 -15.05 2.46
N ASN A 500 -5.47 -14.04 3.26
CA ASN A 500 -4.11 -13.52 3.42
C ASN A 500 -3.46 -14.08 4.69
N PRO A 501 -2.12 -14.11 4.77
CA PRO A 501 -1.39 -14.47 5.96
C PRO A 501 -1.82 -13.67 7.20
N PRO A 502 -1.91 -14.26 8.39
CA PRO A 502 -2.33 -13.58 9.61
C PRO A 502 -1.20 -12.74 10.24
N VAL A 503 -0.72 -11.73 9.53
CA VAL A 503 0.40 -10.86 9.93
C VAL A 503 0.00 -9.72 10.87
N HIS A 504 -1.30 -9.55 11.14
CA HIS A 504 -1.81 -8.40 11.90
C HIS A 504 -1.31 -8.37 13.35
N ALA A 505 -1.18 -9.52 14.02
CA ALA A 505 -0.62 -9.58 15.38
C ALA A 505 0.85 -9.14 15.40
N TRP A 506 1.62 -9.51 14.39
CA TRP A 506 3.00 -9.04 14.20
C TRP A 506 3.04 -7.53 14.04
N ALA A 507 2.20 -6.96 13.15
CA ALA A 507 2.18 -5.53 12.91
C ALA A 507 1.74 -4.73 14.15
N VAL A 508 0.71 -5.20 14.87
CA VAL A 508 0.25 -4.59 16.14
C VAL A 508 1.39 -4.58 17.17
N TRP A 509 2.06 -5.72 17.35
CA TRP A 509 3.19 -5.82 18.28
C TRP A 509 4.34 -4.91 17.87
N ARG A 510 4.64 -4.84 16.57
CA ARG A 510 5.72 -4.03 16.03
C ARG A 510 5.44 -2.54 16.21
N VAL A 511 4.28 -2.05 15.79
CA VAL A 511 3.87 -0.65 15.91
C VAL A 511 3.79 -0.20 17.38
N TYR A 512 3.24 -1.05 18.26
CA TYR A 512 3.23 -0.80 19.71
C TYR A 512 4.65 -0.54 20.26
N ASN A 513 5.63 -1.36 19.88
CA ASN A 513 7.01 -1.19 20.34
C ASN A 513 7.69 0.03 19.72
N MET A 514 7.46 0.31 18.44
CA MET A 514 8.00 1.50 17.77
C MET A 514 7.47 2.78 18.42
N ASP A 515 6.18 2.85 18.67
CA ASP A 515 5.56 3.99 19.37
C ASP A 515 6.11 4.15 20.79
N ARG A 516 6.19 3.06 21.55
CA ARG A 516 6.75 3.06 22.92
C ARG A 516 8.20 3.56 22.96
N LEU A 517 9.03 3.15 22.03
CA LEU A 517 10.45 3.55 21.96
C LEU A 517 10.60 5.03 21.59
N ARG A 518 9.72 5.57 20.76
CA ARG A 518 9.76 6.97 20.32
C ARG A 518 9.11 7.93 21.31
N SER A 519 7.92 7.58 21.82
CA SER A 519 7.14 8.43 22.72
C SER A 519 7.55 8.29 24.20
N GLY A 520 8.28 7.22 24.54
CA GLY A 520 8.57 6.83 25.92
C GLY A 520 7.35 6.29 26.69
N ARG A 521 6.20 6.13 26.04
CA ARG A 521 4.93 5.67 26.65
C ARG A 521 4.41 4.43 25.95
N ALA A 522 3.95 3.46 26.73
CA ALA A 522 3.31 2.25 26.22
C ALA A 522 1.81 2.48 26.07
N ASP A 523 1.29 2.41 24.84
CA ASP A 523 -0.15 2.49 24.57
C ASP A 523 -0.82 1.13 24.76
N ARG A 524 -1.03 0.77 26.03
CA ARG A 524 -1.65 -0.51 26.40
C ARG A 524 -3.09 -0.63 25.94
N ILE A 525 -3.84 0.47 25.90
CA ILE A 525 -5.23 0.45 25.45
C ILE A 525 -5.30 0.02 23.97
N PHE A 526 -4.42 0.56 23.13
CA PHE A 526 -4.30 0.09 21.75
C PHE A 526 -3.97 -1.40 21.69
N LEU A 527 -2.95 -1.85 22.43
CA LEU A 527 -2.51 -3.24 22.42
C LEU A 527 -3.62 -4.20 22.85
N GLU A 528 -4.32 -3.87 23.94
CA GLU A 528 -5.40 -4.69 24.51
C GLU A 528 -6.64 -4.76 23.60
N LYS A 529 -7.05 -3.61 23.05
CA LYS A 529 -8.15 -3.54 22.07
C LYS A 529 -7.89 -4.44 20.86
N CYS A 530 -6.71 -4.31 20.25
CA CYS A 530 -6.32 -5.13 19.11
C CYS A 530 -6.23 -6.61 19.50
N PHE A 531 -5.69 -6.93 20.68
CA PHE A 531 -5.59 -8.29 21.14
C PHE A 531 -6.95 -8.99 21.26
N HIS A 532 -7.96 -8.32 21.82
CA HIS A 532 -9.31 -8.87 21.93
C HIS A 532 -9.91 -9.25 20.56
N LYS A 533 -9.70 -8.41 19.55
CA LYS A 533 -10.16 -8.69 18.17
C LYS A 533 -9.34 -9.78 17.48
N LEU A 534 -8.03 -9.79 17.72
CA LEU A 534 -7.14 -10.84 17.23
C LEU A 534 -7.48 -12.22 17.81
N LEU A 535 -8.03 -12.30 19.04
CA LEU A 535 -8.54 -13.56 19.60
C LEU A 535 -9.67 -14.14 18.76
N ILE A 536 -10.57 -13.29 18.25
CA ILE A 536 -11.69 -13.72 17.39
C ILE A 536 -11.12 -14.24 16.05
N ASN A 537 -10.17 -13.51 15.48
CA ASN A 537 -9.50 -13.94 14.25
C ASN A 537 -8.71 -15.24 14.44
N PHE A 538 -8.01 -15.39 15.57
CA PHE A 538 -7.30 -16.62 15.89
C PHE A 538 -8.27 -17.80 16.01
N ALA A 539 -9.41 -17.64 16.69
CA ALA A 539 -10.43 -18.66 16.80
C ALA A 539 -10.96 -19.09 15.43
N TRP A 540 -11.14 -18.15 14.50
CA TRP A 540 -11.51 -18.46 13.12
C TRP A 540 -10.42 -19.29 12.41
N TRP A 541 -9.15 -18.91 12.55
CA TRP A 541 -8.02 -19.61 11.93
C TRP A 541 -7.84 -21.04 12.44
N VAL A 542 -7.96 -21.29 13.75
CA VAL A 542 -7.81 -22.65 14.30
C VAL A 542 -8.91 -23.61 13.83
N ASN A 543 -10.01 -23.12 13.27
CA ASN A 543 -11.02 -23.93 12.60
C ASN A 543 -10.65 -24.29 11.13
N LYS A 544 -9.54 -23.76 10.60
CA LYS A 544 -8.96 -24.14 9.30
C LYS A 544 -7.91 -25.24 9.39
N VAL A 545 -7.81 -25.89 10.54
CA VAL A 545 -6.97 -27.08 10.71
C VAL A 545 -7.49 -28.24 9.84
N ASP A 546 -6.61 -29.13 9.41
CA ASP A 546 -6.96 -30.28 8.61
C ASP A 546 -8.07 -31.14 9.26
N ALA A 547 -8.89 -31.79 8.42
CA ALA A 547 -10.06 -32.56 8.88
C ALA A 547 -9.73 -33.67 9.91
N ALA A 548 -8.48 -34.13 9.96
CA ALA A 548 -8.00 -35.11 10.94
C ALA A 548 -7.57 -34.48 12.28
N GLY A 549 -7.56 -33.15 12.40
CA GLY A 549 -7.18 -32.43 13.62
C GLY A 549 -5.70 -32.51 13.97
N ASN A 550 -4.81 -32.69 12.99
CA ASN A 550 -3.37 -32.85 13.21
C ASN A 550 -2.61 -31.53 13.44
N ASN A 551 -3.30 -30.39 13.47
CA ASN A 551 -2.71 -29.05 13.57
C ASN A 551 -1.80 -28.65 12.36
N VAL A 552 -2.12 -29.16 11.19
CA VAL A 552 -1.64 -28.69 9.89
C VAL A 552 -2.76 -27.88 9.27
N PHE A 553 -2.43 -26.74 8.70
CA PHE A 553 -3.41 -25.78 8.24
C PHE A 553 -3.58 -25.79 6.72
N GLU A 554 -4.80 -25.51 6.29
CA GLU A 554 -5.20 -25.32 4.91
C GLU A 554 -5.58 -23.85 4.74
N GLY A 555 -4.72 -23.06 4.09
CA GLY A 555 -4.92 -21.61 3.93
C GLY A 555 -5.41 -21.21 2.55
N GLY A 556 -5.20 -22.05 1.55
CA GLY A 556 -5.52 -21.74 0.16
C GLY A 556 -4.56 -20.74 -0.44
N PHE A 557 -5.06 -19.59 -0.89
CA PHE A 557 -4.34 -18.57 -1.63
C PHE A 557 -3.09 -18.01 -0.92
N LEU A 558 -3.24 -17.42 0.26
CA LEU A 558 -2.19 -16.86 1.11
C LEU A 558 -1.28 -15.82 0.44
N GLY A 559 -1.81 -15.07 -0.55
CA GLY A 559 -1.09 -13.98 -1.20
C GLY A 559 0.04 -14.40 -2.16
N LEU A 560 0.18 -15.70 -2.49
CA LEU A 560 1.23 -16.21 -3.37
C LEU A 560 0.62 -16.70 -4.70
N ASP A 561 0.23 -15.77 -5.56
CA ASP A 561 -0.66 -15.98 -6.71
C ASP A 561 -0.29 -17.18 -7.60
N ASN A 562 0.88 -17.16 -8.20
CA ASN A 562 1.32 -18.16 -9.18
C ASN A 562 2.39 -19.12 -8.66
N ILE A 563 2.55 -19.26 -7.34
CA ILE A 563 3.67 -19.98 -6.72
C ILE A 563 3.72 -21.47 -7.09
N THR A 564 2.59 -22.10 -7.41
CA THR A 564 2.49 -23.50 -7.80
C THR A 564 1.97 -23.69 -9.23
N THR A 565 1.62 -24.91 -9.61
CA THR A 565 1.06 -25.26 -10.93
C THR A 565 -0.45 -25.06 -11.04
N PHE A 566 -1.14 -24.66 -9.96
CA PHE A 566 -2.59 -24.44 -9.90
C PHE A 566 -2.93 -23.40 -8.84
N ASP A 567 -4.15 -22.84 -8.92
CA ASP A 567 -4.67 -21.96 -7.85
C ASP A 567 -4.93 -22.76 -6.57
N ARG A 568 -4.21 -22.42 -5.50
CA ARG A 568 -4.31 -23.12 -4.21
C ARG A 568 -5.66 -22.90 -3.49
N SER A 569 -6.46 -21.93 -3.94
CA SER A 569 -7.82 -21.67 -3.45
C SER A 569 -8.85 -22.63 -4.05
N ASP A 570 -8.56 -23.21 -5.20
CA ASP A 570 -9.50 -24.03 -5.95
C ASP A 570 -9.77 -25.37 -5.24
N LYS A 571 -11.07 -25.71 -5.14
CA LYS A 571 -11.47 -27.05 -4.71
C LYS A 571 -11.16 -28.05 -5.81
N ARG A 572 -10.33 -29.02 -5.52
CA ARG A 572 -9.96 -30.05 -6.47
C ARG A 572 -11.10 -31.03 -6.72
N ASN A 573 -11.37 -31.30 -7.97
CA ASN A 573 -12.40 -32.27 -8.40
C ASN A 573 -12.05 -33.73 -8.08
N ASP A 574 -10.77 -34.05 -7.82
CA ASP A 574 -10.28 -35.37 -7.45
C ASP A 574 -10.41 -35.66 -5.93
N GLY A 575 -10.93 -34.71 -5.17
CA GLY A 575 -11.10 -34.83 -3.71
C GLY A 575 -9.79 -34.75 -2.92
N ALA A 576 -8.66 -34.47 -3.56
CA ALA A 576 -7.40 -34.28 -2.88
C ALA A 576 -7.39 -32.98 -2.06
N THR A 577 -6.73 -33.01 -0.91
CA THR A 577 -6.55 -31.85 -0.01
C THR A 577 -5.08 -31.45 0.09
N LEU A 578 -4.84 -30.14 0.01
CA LEU A 578 -3.50 -29.56 0.10
C LEU A 578 -3.15 -29.27 1.57
N LYS A 579 -2.13 -29.92 2.09
CA LYS A 579 -1.52 -29.67 3.41
C LYS A 579 -0.40 -28.65 3.20
N GLN A 580 -0.59 -27.43 3.73
CA GLN A 580 0.28 -26.30 3.40
C GLN A 580 1.34 -26.05 4.46
N ALA A 581 2.59 -26.01 4.03
CA ALA A 581 3.74 -25.70 4.88
C ALA A 581 3.75 -24.21 5.28
N ASP A 582 3.43 -23.31 4.35
CA ASP A 582 3.36 -21.88 4.59
C ASP A 582 2.18 -21.52 5.52
N ALA A 583 0.95 -22.03 5.28
CA ALA A 583 -0.19 -21.81 6.17
C ALA A 583 0.12 -22.22 7.59
N THR A 584 0.74 -23.39 7.76
CA THR A 584 1.12 -23.93 9.07
C THR A 584 2.23 -23.08 9.71
N GLY A 585 3.20 -22.63 8.92
CA GLY A 585 4.25 -21.68 9.35
C GLY A 585 3.68 -20.35 9.81
N TRP A 586 2.76 -19.76 9.06
CA TRP A 586 2.06 -18.51 9.43
C TRP A 586 1.30 -18.65 10.74
N MET A 587 0.63 -19.78 10.96
CA MET A 587 -0.07 -20.04 12.22
C MET A 587 0.88 -20.18 13.41
N GLY A 588 2.06 -20.76 13.20
CA GLY A 588 3.14 -20.78 14.20
C GLY A 588 3.57 -19.36 14.58
N MET A 589 3.82 -18.49 13.59
CA MET A 589 4.15 -17.07 13.80
C MET A 589 3.01 -16.34 14.54
N PHE A 590 1.77 -16.55 14.16
CA PHE A 590 0.60 -15.92 14.78
C PHE A 590 0.51 -16.30 16.28
N CYS A 591 0.67 -17.59 16.62
CA CYS A 591 0.72 -18.04 18.01
C CYS A 591 1.81 -17.33 18.82
N LEU A 592 3.02 -17.22 18.27
CA LEU A 592 4.14 -16.58 18.98
C LEU A 592 3.91 -15.09 19.21
N ASN A 593 3.35 -14.38 18.20
CA ASN A 593 3.01 -12.97 18.35
C ASN A 593 1.91 -12.74 19.39
N LEU A 594 0.84 -13.55 19.39
CA LEU A 594 -0.23 -13.45 20.38
C LEU A 594 0.28 -13.81 21.79
N MET A 595 1.12 -14.83 21.91
CA MET A 595 1.78 -15.17 23.17
C MET A 595 2.57 -13.95 23.71
N ARG A 596 3.32 -13.28 22.85
CA ARG A 596 4.13 -12.13 23.23
C ARG A 596 3.27 -10.95 23.69
N ILE A 597 2.18 -10.66 22.98
CA ILE A 597 1.19 -9.63 23.37
C ILE A 597 0.54 -9.99 24.71
N ALA A 598 0.09 -11.24 24.89
CA ALA A 598 -0.53 -11.70 26.12
C ALA A 598 0.41 -11.57 27.33
N LEU A 599 1.69 -11.91 27.18
CA LEU A 599 2.69 -11.73 28.24
C LEU A 599 2.92 -10.25 28.56
N GLU A 600 2.94 -9.35 27.55
CA GLU A 600 3.05 -7.92 27.81
C GLU A 600 1.84 -7.39 28.60
N LEU A 601 0.62 -7.80 28.20
CA LEU A 601 -0.62 -7.42 28.89
C LEU A 601 -0.71 -7.99 30.30
N SER A 602 -0.14 -9.19 30.52
CA SER A 602 -0.15 -9.85 31.84
C SER A 602 0.67 -9.14 32.92
N LYS A 603 1.54 -8.20 32.55
CA LYS A 603 2.28 -7.35 33.51
C LYS A 603 1.34 -6.53 34.42
N GLU A 604 0.16 -6.19 33.95
CA GLU A 604 -0.84 -5.44 34.70
C GLU A 604 -2.10 -6.27 35.01
N ASN A 605 -2.44 -7.26 34.17
CA ASN A 605 -3.60 -8.13 34.37
C ASN A 605 -3.20 -9.62 34.26
N PRO A 606 -3.04 -10.33 35.36
CA PRO A 606 -2.63 -11.75 35.37
C PRO A 606 -3.55 -12.70 34.58
N ALA A 607 -4.78 -12.27 34.26
CA ALA A 607 -5.70 -13.10 33.47
C ALA A 607 -5.14 -13.46 32.09
N TYR A 608 -4.29 -12.63 31.54
CA TYR A 608 -3.65 -12.86 30.21
C TYR A 608 -2.59 -13.97 30.22
N VAL A 609 -2.07 -14.38 31.39
CA VAL A 609 -1.07 -15.46 31.49
C VAL A 609 -1.62 -16.79 30.95
N SER A 610 -2.88 -17.09 31.22
CA SER A 610 -3.52 -18.32 30.73
C SER A 610 -3.63 -18.33 29.19
N LEU A 611 -3.87 -17.15 28.57
CA LEU A 611 -3.89 -17.01 27.12
C LEU A 611 -2.49 -17.16 26.53
N ALA A 612 -1.47 -16.60 27.16
CA ALA A 612 -0.07 -16.80 26.74
C ALA A 612 0.30 -18.29 26.73
N THR A 613 -0.09 -19.03 27.80
CA THR A 613 0.10 -20.48 27.86
C THR A 613 -0.65 -21.19 26.75
N LYS A 614 -1.90 -20.81 26.47
CA LYS A 614 -2.71 -21.41 25.39
C LYS A 614 -2.06 -21.23 24.01
N PHE A 615 -1.52 -20.05 23.71
CA PHE A 615 -0.82 -19.83 22.44
C PHE A 615 0.50 -20.61 22.36
N PHE A 616 1.21 -20.75 23.47
CA PHE A 616 2.39 -21.61 23.55
C PHE A 616 2.01 -23.09 23.27
N GLU A 617 0.92 -23.60 23.84
CA GLU A 617 0.43 -24.96 23.57
C GLU A 617 0.11 -25.15 22.08
N HIS A 618 -0.66 -24.25 21.46
CA HIS A 618 -0.95 -24.34 20.03
C HIS A 618 0.32 -24.33 19.19
N TYR A 619 1.27 -23.45 19.52
CA TYR A 619 2.55 -23.40 18.83
C TYR A 619 3.32 -24.72 18.91
N VAL A 620 3.34 -25.37 20.09
CA VAL A 620 4.03 -26.65 20.28
C VAL A 620 3.34 -27.76 19.48
N TYR A 621 2.01 -27.78 19.40
CA TYR A 621 1.29 -28.74 18.57
C TYR A 621 1.56 -28.52 17.07
N ILE A 622 1.60 -27.28 16.61
CA ILE A 622 1.96 -26.94 15.23
C ILE A 622 3.39 -27.41 14.91
N GLY A 623 4.35 -27.11 15.76
CA GLY A 623 5.75 -27.50 15.57
C GLY A 623 5.96 -29.01 15.52
N SER A 624 5.20 -29.75 16.32
CA SER A 624 5.18 -31.20 16.27
C SER A 624 4.53 -31.72 15.00
N ALA A 625 3.40 -31.17 14.58
CA ALA A 625 2.65 -31.60 13.41
C ALA A 625 3.44 -31.40 12.10
N MET A 626 4.19 -30.33 11.96
CA MET A 626 5.01 -30.09 10.78
C MET A 626 6.09 -31.16 10.55
N LYS A 627 6.53 -31.83 11.60
CA LYS A 627 7.63 -32.81 11.59
C LYS A 627 7.15 -34.25 11.77
N ASN A 628 5.98 -34.46 12.35
CA ASN A 628 5.40 -35.77 12.60
C ASN A 628 3.89 -35.70 12.66
N MET A 629 3.22 -35.95 11.56
CA MET A 629 1.78 -35.90 11.40
C MET A 629 1.06 -37.07 12.11
N GLY A 630 1.03 -37.04 13.44
CA GLY A 630 0.20 -37.95 14.23
C GLY A 630 0.46 -39.46 14.05
N GLY A 631 1.70 -39.84 13.72
CA GLY A 631 2.08 -41.23 13.47
C GLY A 631 1.77 -41.73 12.05
N ARG A 632 1.45 -40.84 11.10
CA ARG A 632 1.37 -41.17 9.68
C ARG A 632 2.74 -41.02 9.02
N ASP A 633 2.99 -41.77 7.97
CA ASP A 633 4.29 -41.87 7.26
C ASP A 633 4.62 -40.63 6.40
N PHE A 634 4.09 -39.43 6.70
CA PHE A 634 4.47 -38.24 6.00
C PHE A 634 4.62 -37.01 6.93
N GLN A 635 5.46 -36.10 6.51
CA GLN A 635 5.77 -34.86 7.18
C GLN A 635 5.91 -33.73 6.14
N LEU A 636 5.71 -32.47 6.55
CA LEU A 636 5.95 -31.32 5.68
C LEU A 636 7.46 -31.03 5.49
N TRP A 637 8.28 -31.48 6.44
CA TRP A 637 9.73 -31.41 6.36
C TRP A 637 10.28 -32.56 5.49
N ASN A 638 11.01 -32.20 4.44
CA ASN A 638 11.73 -33.17 3.63
C ASN A 638 13.17 -33.30 4.14
N GLU A 639 13.58 -34.53 4.60
CA GLU A 639 14.89 -34.75 5.20
C GLU A 639 16.01 -34.83 4.16
N GLU A 640 15.70 -35.20 2.93
CA GLU A 640 16.68 -35.28 1.84
C GLU A 640 17.08 -33.85 1.38
N ASP A 641 16.09 -33.00 1.03
CA ASP A 641 16.32 -31.63 0.58
C ASP A 641 16.64 -30.65 1.70
N GLY A 642 16.22 -30.93 2.94
CA GLY A 642 16.34 -30.03 4.08
C GLY A 642 15.44 -28.82 3.99
N MET A 643 14.22 -29.00 3.48
CA MET A 643 13.23 -27.94 3.28
C MET A 643 11.82 -28.39 3.65
N PHE A 644 10.93 -27.42 3.84
CA PHE A 644 9.50 -27.67 3.97
C PHE A 644 8.82 -27.62 2.60
N TYR A 645 7.86 -28.53 2.40
CA TYR A 645 7.04 -28.58 1.21
C TYR A 645 5.57 -28.80 1.52
N ASP A 646 4.71 -28.33 0.62
CA ASP A 646 3.30 -28.69 0.61
C ASP A 646 3.12 -30.16 0.25
N VAL A 647 2.09 -30.79 0.80
CA VAL A 647 1.75 -32.19 0.51
C VAL A 647 0.29 -32.28 0.09
N LEU A 648 0.06 -32.85 -1.09
CA LEU A 648 -1.28 -33.18 -1.58
C LEU A 648 -1.66 -34.60 -1.12
N ALA A 649 -2.71 -34.69 -0.32
CA ALA A 649 -3.23 -35.94 0.21
C ALA A 649 -4.48 -36.35 -0.59
N TYR A 650 -4.45 -37.51 -1.21
CA TYR A 650 -5.55 -38.07 -1.97
C TYR A 650 -6.49 -38.93 -1.12
N PRO A 651 -7.77 -39.08 -1.53
CA PRO A 651 -8.74 -39.91 -0.77
C PRO A 651 -8.35 -41.38 -0.63
N ASP A 652 -7.55 -41.93 -1.54
CA ASP A 652 -7.04 -43.30 -1.49
C ASP A 652 -5.87 -43.48 -0.51
N GLY A 653 -5.43 -42.40 0.13
CA GLY A 653 -4.31 -42.38 1.07
C GLY A 653 -2.95 -42.15 0.41
N SER A 654 -2.88 -42.03 -0.92
CA SER A 654 -1.64 -41.67 -1.58
C SER A 654 -1.28 -40.19 -1.34
N LEU A 655 0.01 -39.87 -1.37
CA LEU A 655 0.55 -38.56 -1.06
C LEU A 655 1.46 -38.08 -2.19
N HIS A 656 1.40 -36.78 -2.50
CA HIS A 656 2.34 -36.16 -3.39
C HIS A 656 3.00 -34.95 -2.71
N CYS A 657 4.32 -35.00 -2.56
CA CYS A 657 5.12 -33.90 -1.99
C CYS A 657 5.53 -32.95 -3.11
N PHE A 658 5.18 -31.66 -2.97
CA PHE A 658 5.57 -30.61 -3.90
C PHE A 658 6.99 -30.13 -3.60
N GLN A 659 8.01 -30.84 -4.11
CA GLN A 659 9.42 -30.48 -3.97
C GLN A 659 9.77 -29.23 -4.81
N LEU A 660 9.03 -28.16 -4.54
CA LEU A 660 9.17 -26.86 -5.19
C LEU A 660 9.86 -25.91 -4.20
N ARG A 661 11.14 -25.64 -4.43
CA ARG A 661 11.96 -24.77 -3.59
C ARG A 661 11.54 -23.32 -3.77
N SER A 662 10.67 -22.83 -2.87
CA SER A 662 10.03 -21.52 -2.96
C SER A 662 9.89 -20.86 -1.59
N LEU A 663 9.26 -19.68 -1.52
CA LEU A 663 8.90 -19.03 -0.26
C LEU A 663 8.07 -19.93 0.65
N VAL A 664 7.26 -20.84 0.11
CA VAL A 664 6.52 -21.84 0.90
C VAL A 664 7.47 -22.62 1.82
N SER A 665 8.67 -22.96 1.33
CA SER A 665 9.70 -23.66 2.11
C SER A 665 10.34 -22.81 3.20
N LEU A 666 10.29 -21.47 3.08
CA LEU A 666 11.01 -20.53 3.95
C LEU A 666 10.09 -19.85 5.00
N ILE A 667 8.79 -19.74 4.71
CA ILE A 667 7.82 -19.09 5.61
C ILE A 667 7.80 -19.69 7.03
N PRO A 668 7.99 -21.01 7.24
CA PRO A 668 8.11 -21.57 8.60
C PRO A 668 9.22 -20.93 9.45
N LEU A 669 10.23 -20.31 8.85
CA LEU A 669 11.29 -19.58 9.58
C LEU A 669 10.80 -18.29 10.23
N TYR A 670 9.64 -17.73 9.80
CA TYR A 670 9.08 -16.51 10.40
C TYR A 670 8.52 -16.77 11.79
N ALA A 671 8.14 -18.03 12.09
CA ALA A 671 7.70 -18.45 13.42
C ALA A 671 8.89 -18.64 14.36
N ILE A 672 9.49 -17.53 14.77
CA ILE A 672 10.61 -17.51 15.70
C ILE A 672 10.40 -16.49 16.81
N GLU A 673 10.64 -16.89 18.06
CA GLU A 673 10.62 -16.02 19.22
C GLU A 673 11.66 -16.48 20.26
N ARG A 674 12.13 -15.56 21.07
CA ARG A 674 13.08 -15.82 22.13
C ARG A 674 12.50 -15.40 23.48
N LEU A 675 12.73 -16.24 24.48
CA LEU A 675 12.30 -16.01 25.84
C LEU A 675 13.54 -16.08 26.76
N GLU A 676 14.03 -14.95 27.17
CA GLU A 676 15.12 -14.86 28.16
C GLU A 676 14.60 -15.29 29.53
N ASP A 677 15.34 -16.13 30.23
CA ASP A 677 14.97 -16.68 31.53
C ASP A 677 14.67 -15.56 32.54
N GLN A 678 15.53 -14.53 32.59
CA GLN A 678 15.32 -13.35 33.44
C GLN A 678 14.02 -12.58 33.13
N TRP A 679 13.59 -12.56 31.86
CA TRP A 679 12.36 -11.89 31.45
C TRP A 679 11.13 -12.71 31.84
N ILE A 680 11.14 -14.03 31.62
CA ILE A 680 10.03 -14.92 32.01
C ILE A 680 9.90 -15.14 33.51
N ASP A 681 10.93 -14.84 34.32
CA ASP A 681 10.88 -14.89 35.78
C ASP A 681 9.76 -14.02 36.38
N SER A 682 9.43 -12.92 35.68
CA SER A 682 8.32 -12.04 36.08
C SER A 682 6.93 -12.68 35.85
N PHE A 683 6.85 -13.80 35.12
CA PHE A 683 5.62 -14.50 34.76
C PHE A 683 5.60 -15.93 35.35
N THR A 684 5.60 -16.04 36.69
CA THR A 684 5.78 -17.30 37.44
C THR A 684 4.92 -18.43 36.91
N THR A 685 3.60 -18.22 36.76
CA THR A 685 2.67 -19.24 36.28
C THR A 685 2.99 -19.70 34.85
N PHE A 686 3.34 -18.77 33.96
CA PHE A 686 3.76 -19.12 32.61
C PHE A 686 5.06 -19.94 32.62
N LYS A 687 6.04 -19.57 33.44
CA LYS A 687 7.31 -20.28 33.57
C LYS A 687 7.10 -21.70 34.14
N GLU A 688 6.21 -21.87 35.10
CA GLU A 688 5.82 -23.17 35.64
C GLU A 688 5.21 -24.07 34.56
N ASN A 689 4.25 -23.51 33.76
CA ASN A 689 3.62 -24.24 32.66
C ASN A 689 4.63 -24.62 31.58
N LEU A 690 5.47 -23.67 31.14
CA LEU A 690 6.58 -23.92 30.19
C LEU A 690 7.46 -25.09 30.73
N SER A 691 7.88 -25.02 31.98
CA SER A 691 8.71 -26.04 32.62
C SER A 691 8.01 -27.40 32.71
N TRP A 692 6.68 -27.38 32.90
CA TRP A 692 5.88 -28.61 32.91
C TRP A 692 5.85 -29.24 31.50
N PHE A 693 5.61 -28.45 30.44
CA PHE A 693 5.63 -28.93 29.05
C PHE A 693 6.97 -29.53 28.68
N LEU A 694 8.05 -28.82 28.97
CA LEU A 694 9.41 -29.29 28.69
C LEU A 694 9.74 -30.63 29.36
N ARG A 695 9.23 -30.89 30.58
CA ARG A 695 9.46 -32.14 31.29
C ARG A 695 8.50 -33.24 30.87
N ASN A 696 7.22 -32.97 30.71
CA ASN A 696 6.17 -33.99 30.58
C ASN A 696 5.72 -34.23 29.13
N ARG A 697 6.07 -33.31 28.21
CA ARG A 697 5.73 -33.36 26.78
C ARG A 697 6.97 -33.14 25.89
N SER A 698 8.10 -33.70 26.33
CA SER A 698 9.38 -33.52 25.64
C SER A 698 9.34 -33.97 24.17
N ALA A 699 8.59 -35.00 23.82
CA ALA A 699 8.41 -35.45 22.43
C ALA A 699 7.81 -34.37 21.53
N LEU A 700 6.95 -33.50 22.06
CA LEU A 700 6.37 -32.37 21.32
C LEU A 700 7.31 -31.15 21.34
N THR A 701 7.83 -30.81 22.52
CA THR A 701 8.62 -29.58 22.68
C THR A 701 10.00 -29.65 22.05
N ASN A 702 10.65 -30.82 21.99
CA ASN A 702 11.95 -31.04 21.36
C ASN A 702 11.92 -30.69 19.86
N ALA A 703 10.74 -30.72 19.24
CA ALA A 703 10.55 -30.37 17.85
C ALA A 703 10.71 -28.85 17.58
N CYS A 704 10.39 -27.99 18.56
CA CYS A 704 10.23 -26.55 18.32
C CYS A 704 10.66 -25.63 19.47
N VAL A 705 11.20 -26.15 20.58
CA VAL A 705 11.73 -25.39 21.71
C VAL A 705 13.14 -25.84 22.01
N THR A 706 14.09 -24.94 21.93
CA THR A 706 15.49 -25.22 22.27
C THR A 706 15.95 -24.27 23.38
N ARG A 707 16.60 -24.84 24.42
CA ARG A 707 17.26 -24.06 25.45
C ARG A 707 18.71 -23.82 25.04
N CYS A 708 19.08 -22.57 24.98
CA CYS A 708 20.44 -22.13 24.65
C CYS A 708 21.00 -21.33 25.83
N GLN A 709 22.32 -21.27 25.93
CA GLN A 709 23.03 -20.45 26.90
C GLN A 709 23.81 -19.38 26.13
N ASN A 710 23.63 -18.12 26.48
CA ASN A 710 24.38 -17.01 25.91
C ASN A 710 25.03 -16.16 27.02
N ALA A 711 25.74 -15.10 26.66
CA ALA A 711 26.44 -14.23 27.61
C ALA A 711 25.52 -13.55 28.65
N ALA A 712 24.23 -13.46 28.38
CA ALA A 712 23.21 -12.86 29.27
C ALA A 712 22.49 -13.89 30.15
N GLY A 713 22.76 -15.20 30.00
CA GLY A 713 22.14 -16.29 30.72
C GLY A 713 21.43 -17.30 29.82
N ASP A 714 20.51 -18.07 30.42
CA ASP A 714 19.69 -19.04 29.66
C ASP A 714 18.61 -18.32 28.86
N VAL A 715 18.40 -18.81 27.65
CA VAL A 715 17.37 -18.32 26.72
C VAL A 715 16.69 -19.51 26.03
N TYR A 716 15.37 -19.48 25.96
CA TYR A 716 14.60 -20.40 25.13
C TYR A 716 14.38 -19.78 23.77
N ILE A 717 14.73 -20.51 22.71
CA ILE A 717 14.33 -20.18 21.35
C ILE A 717 13.16 -21.07 20.95
N LEU A 718 12.06 -20.43 20.57
CA LEU A 718 10.89 -21.06 20.00
C LEU A 718 10.99 -20.89 18.49
N SER A 719 11.18 -22.00 17.77
CA SER A 719 11.32 -22.00 16.31
C SER A 719 10.77 -23.31 15.76
N LEU A 720 10.05 -23.24 14.64
CA LEU A 720 9.54 -24.43 13.96
C LEU A 720 10.67 -25.31 13.38
N VAL A 721 11.90 -24.80 13.36
CA VAL A 721 13.11 -25.56 12.97
C VAL A 721 14.09 -25.66 14.13
N ASN A 722 14.75 -26.80 14.28
CA ASN A 722 15.89 -26.93 15.16
C ASN A 722 17.15 -26.31 14.52
N LYS A 723 18.25 -26.23 15.28
CA LYS A 723 19.49 -25.62 14.83
C LYS A 723 20.03 -26.21 13.53
N ALA A 724 20.04 -27.54 13.39
CA ALA A 724 20.54 -28.23 12.21
C ALA A 724 19.67 -28.00 10.97
N GLN A 725 18.33 -28.01 11.15
CA GLN A 725 17.38 -27.67 10.07
C GLN A 725 17.53 -26.22 9.64
N LEU A 726 17.69 -25.30 10.61
CA LEU A 726 17.91 -23.88 10.32
C LEU A 726 19.18 -23.67 9.51
N GLU A 727 20.25 -24.35 9.88
CA GLU A 727 21.53 -24.28 9.15
C GLU A 727 21.39 -24.76 7.70
N ARG A 728 20.67 -25.88 7.48
CA ARG A 728 20.42 -26.42 6.14
C ARG A 728 19.62 -25.46 5.27
N ILE A 729 18.51 -24.93 5.77
CA ILE A 729 17.68 -23.97 5.01
C ILE A 729 18.49 -22.71 4.71
N LEU A 730 19.22 -22.18 5.70
CA LEU A 730 19.97 -20.95 5.52
C LEU A 730 21.18 -21.13 4.58
N THR A 731 21.69 -22.32 4.41
CA THR A 731 22.69 -22.61 3.38
C THR A 731 22.09 -22.32 2.00
N ALA A 732 20.89 -22.78 1.71
CA ALA A 732 20.20 -22.46 0.45
C ALA A 732 19.77 -20.98 0.37
N VAL A 733 19.33 -20.38 1.46
CA VAL A 733 18.98 -18.94 1.51
C VAL A 733 20.17 -18.05 1.16
N TRP A 734 21.38 -18.45 1.54
CA TRP A 734 22.62 -17.67 1.31
C TRP A 734 23.43 -18.15 0.10
N ASP A 735 22.86 -19.04 -0.71
CA ASP A 735 23.47 -19.56 -1.92
C ASP A 735 23.00 -18.77 -3.16
N PRO A 736 23.93 -18.20 -3.96
CA PRO A 736 23.58 -17.48 -5.20
C PRO A 736 22.91 -18.36 -6.27
N ASP A 737 23.16 -19.66 -6.28
CA ASP A 737 22.53 -20.63 -7.19
C ASP A 737 21.14 -21.12 -6.70
N GLU A 738 20.74 -20.70 -5.51
CA GLU A 738 19.46 -20.99 -4.90
C GLU A 738 18.66 -19.68 -4.67
N PHE A 739 18.52 -19.23 -3.41
CA PHE A 739 17.64 -18.10 -3.07
C PHE A 739 18.33 -16.75 -3.02
N LEU A 740 19.65 -16.65 -2.88
CA LEU A 740 20.33 -15.37 -2.76
C LEU A 740 20.48 -14.69 -4.13
N SER A 741 19.74 -13.61 -4.35
CA SER A 741 19.95 -12.76 -5.52
C SER A 741 20.90 -11.60 -5.20
N PRO A 742 21.41 -10.88 -6.22
CA PRO A 742 22.14 -9.63 -6.02
C PRO A 742 21.34 -8.56 -5.24
N TYR A 743 20.01 -8.65 -5.27
CA TYR A 743 19.10 -7.63 -4.76
C TYR A 743 18.20 -8.07 -3.59
N GLY A 744 18.31 -9.31 -3.14
CA GLY A 744 17.56 -9.81 -1.98
C GLY A 744 17.28 -11.31 -2.04
N LEU A 745 16.11 -11.72 -1.55
CA LEU A 745 15.67 -13.10 -1.52
C LEU A 745 14.75 -13.40 -2.70
N ARG A 746 15.10 -14.40 -3.49
CA ARG A 746 14.24 -14.91 -4.57
C ARG A 746 13.00 -15.60 -3.98
N SER A 747 11.84 -15.36 -4.57
CA SER A 747 10.58 -16.02 -4.19
C SER A 747 10.52 -17.51 -4.63
N LEU A 748 11.24 -17.86 -5.68
CA LEU A 748 11.50 -19.23 -6.13
C LEU A 748 13.01 -19.40 -6.32
N SER A 749 13.54 -20.55 -5.91
CA SER A 749 14.95 -20.85 -6.07
C SER A 749 15.37 -20.89 -7.54
N LYS A 750 16.56 -20.34 -7.82
CA LYS A 750 17.21 -20.42 -9.15
C LYS A 750 17.51 -21.84 -9.59
N HIS A 751 17.52 -22.82 -8.67
CA HIS A 751 17.58 -24.24 -9.01
C HIS A 751 16.57 -24.62 -10.11
N HIS A 752 15.35 -24.07 -10.09
CA HIS A 752 14.28 -24.34 -11.06
C HIS A 752 14.49 -23.70 -12.45
N GLU A 753 15.58 -22.97 -12.66
CA GLU A 753 16.04 -22.60 -14.01
C GLU A 753 16.57 -23.82 -14.78
N ARG A 754 17.29 -24.70 -14.07
CA ARG A 754 17.89 -25.93 -14.64
C ARG A 754 16.95 -27.14 -14.53
N GLU A 755 16.21 -27.22 -13.43
CA GLU A 755 15.33 -28.35 -13.14
C GLU A 755 13.90 -27.81 -12.86
N PRO A 756 13.11 -27.48 -13.91
CA PRO A 756 11.74 -27.04 -13.76
C PRO A 756 10.89 -28.10 -13.05
N TYR A 757 10.06 -27.64 -12.10
CA TYR A 757 9.14 -28.53 -11.41
C TYR A 757 7.91 -28.84 -12.28
N ARG A 758 7.47 -30.12 -12.32
CA ARG A 758 6.37 -30.59 -13.17
C ARG A 758 5.29 -31.30 -12.37
N PHE A 759 4.05 -30.86 -12.54
CA PHE A 759 2.90 -31.53 -11.94
C PHE A 759 1.63 -31.21 -12.73
N GLY A 760 0.76 -32.26 -12.94
CA GLY A 760 -0.54 -32.09 -13.58
C GLY A 760 -0.49 -31.58 -15.02
N GLY A 761 0.61 -31.77 -15.72
CA GLY A 761 0.81 -31.28 -17.09
C GLY A 761 1.25 -29.80 -17.18
N HIS A 762 1.53 -29.17 -16.05
CA HIS A 762 2.05 -27.82 -15.96
C HIS A 762 3.44 -27.79 -15.39
N ASP A 763 4.23 -26.81 -15.83
CA ASP A 763 5.61 -26.60 -15.38
C ASP A 763 5.70 -25.31 -14.54
N VAL A 764 6.58 -25.31 -13.53
CA VAL A 764 7.04 -24.13 -12.83
C VAL A 764 8.51 -23.93 -13.11
N HIS A 765 8.84 -22.79 -13.71
CA HIS A 765 10.20 -22.38 -14.01
C HIS A 765 10.61 -21.23 -13.09
N TYR A 766 11.90 -21.02 -12.92
CA TYR A 766 12.44 -19.79 -12.37
C TYR A 766 12.25 -18.65 -13.38
N ASP A 767 11.43 -17.68 -13.02
CA ASP A 767 11.12 -16.49 -13.80
C ASP A 767 11.47 -15.25 -12.96
N PRO A 768 12.68 -14.68 -13.09
CA PRO A 768 13.16 -13.59 -12.22
C PRO A 768 12.48 -12.24 -12.44
N GLY A 769 11.77 -12.09 -13.55
CA GLY A 769 11.07 -10.89 -13.98
C GLY A 769 9.55 -11.05 -13.91
N GLU A 770 8.86 -10.63 -14.96
CA GLU A 770 7.39 -10.67 -15.05
C GLU A 770 6.85 -12.09 -15.20
N SER A 771 5.56 -12.26 -14.87
CA SER A 771 4.91 -13.56 -14.92
C SER A 771 4.71 -14.07 -16.36
N ARG A 772 4.95 -15.36 -16.55
CA ARG A 772 4.63 -16.09 -17.80
C ARG A 772 3.33 -16.89 -17.70
N THR A 773 2.56 -16.72 -16.63
CA THR A 773 1.35 -17.50 -16.37
C THR A 773 0.23 -16.63 -15.83
N TRP A 774 -1.00 -16.99 -16.18
CA TRP A 774 -2.22 -16.38 -15.67
C TRP A 774 -2.94 -17.33 -14.69
N ILE A 775 -2.30 -17.68 -13.58
CA ILE A 775 -2.97 -18.53 -12.57
C ILE A 775 -3.89 -17.70 -11.69
N LYS A 776 -3.37 -16.60 -11.15
CA LYS A 776 -4.09 -15.62 -10.32
C LYS A 776 -3.27 -14.33 -10.27
N GLY A 777 -3.92 -13.20 -9.91
CA GLY A 777 -3.21 -12.00 -9.50
C GLY A 777 -2.63 -11.13 -10.60
N GLY A 778 -3.28 -10.96 -11.76
CA GLY A 778 -2.86 -9.98 -12.76
C GLY A 778 -1.40 -10.19 -13.20
N ASN A 779 -0.56 -9.18 -12.99
CA ASN A 779 0.87 -9.21 -13.32
C ASN A 779 1.78 -9.69 -12.17
N SER A 780 1.25 -10.04 -11.01
CA SER A 780 2.05 -10.54 -9.88
C SER A 780 2.84 -11.81 -10.23
N ASN A 781 4.11 -11.85 -9.88
CA ASN A 781 4.97 -13.01 -10.09
C ASN A 781 5.69 -13.44 -8.80
N TRP A 782 5.39 -14.66 -8.33
CA TRP A 782 6.02 -15.30 -7.17
C TRP A 782 6.99 -16.44 -7.56
N ARG A 783 7.43 -16.50 -8.83
CA ARG A 783 8.32 -17.53 -9.38
C ARG A 783 9.75 -17.04 -9.61
N GLY A 784 10.26 -16.17 -8.74
CA GLY A 784 11.64 -15.72 -8.82
C GLY A 784 11.91 -14.32 -8.26
N PRO A 785 11.07 -13.31 -8.52
CA PRO A 785 11.31 -11.93 -8.10
C PRO A 785 11.57 -11.75 -6.61
N VAL A 786 12.16 -10.59 -6.26
CA VAL A 786 12.35 -10.16 -4.88
C VAL A 786 11.13 -9.38 -4.40
N TRP A 787 10.61 -9.74 -3.22
CA TRP A 787 9.47 -9.12 -2.58
C TRP A 787 9.84 -8.52 -1.21
N PHE A 788 9.43 -7.29 -0.95
CA PHE A 788 9.75 -6.60 0.32
C PHE A 788 9.14 -7.27 1.55
N PRO A 789 7.84 -7.63 1.60
CA PRO A 789 7.20 -8.14 2.82
C PRO A 789 7.86 -9.41 3.36
N THR A 790 8.03 -10.38 2.50
CA THR A 790 8.56 -11.71 2.86
C THR A 790 10.04 -11.64 3.25
N THR A 791 10.84 -10.89 2.48
CA THR A 791 12.25 -10.68 2.83
C THR A 791 12.41 -9.91 4.14
N PHE A 792 11.57 -8.91 4.39
CA PHE A 792 11.59 -8.14 5.64
C PHE A 792 11.32 -9.02 6.87
N LEU A 793 10.32 -9.91 6.79
CA LEU A 793 10.01 -10.86 7.86
C LEU A 793 11.16 -11.85 8.12
N LEU A 794 11.82 -12.33 7.05
CA LEU A 794 13.00 -13.18 7.20
C LEU A 794 14.14 -12.43 7.90
N ILE A 795 14.44 -11.21 7.51
CA ILE A 795 15.45 -10.37 8.15
C ILE A 795 15.17 -10.20 9.65
N GLU A 796 13.91 -9.94 10.05
CA GLU A 796 13.53 -9.86 11.45
C GLU A 796 13.74 -11.18 12.20
N SER A 797 13.38 -12.30 11.58
CA SER A 797 13.55 -13.64 12.14
C SER A 797 15.03 -13.97 12.36
N LEU A 798 15.86 -13.68 11.37
CA LEU A 798 17.31 -13.87 11.45
C LEU A 798 17.95 -12.99 12.55
N ARG A 799 17.48 -11.75 12.73
CA ARG A 799 17.93 -10.87 13.84
C ARG A 799 17.58 -11.44 15.22
N LYS A 800 16.39 -12.06 15.35
CA LYS A 800 16.01 -12.75 16.61
C LYS A 800 16.90 -13.96 16.87
N ALA A 801 17.11 -14.79 15.85
CA ALA A 801 17.98 -15.97 15.92
C ALA A 801 19.45 -15.61 16.20
N ALA A 802 19.96 -14.57 15.55
CA ALA A 802 21.34 -14.07 15.74
C ALA A 802 21.62 -13.71 17.20
N LYS A 803 20.64 -13.11 17.90
CA LYS A 803 20.76 -12.77 19.32
C LYS A 803 20.85 -13.98 20.24
N VAL A 804 20.40 -15.16 19.80
CA VAL A 804 20.44 -16.41 20.56
C VAL A 804 21.70 -17.20 20.20
N TYR A 805 21.91 -17.45 18.91
CA TYR A 805 22.99 -18.35 18.47
C TYR A 805 24.35 -17.65 18.34
N GLY A 806 24.39 -16.32 18.14
CA GLY A 806 25.65 -15.59 17.95
C GLY A 806 26.51 -16.25 16.87
N ASP A 807 27.80 -16.52 17.21
CA ASP A 807 28.73 -17.19 16.32
C ASP A 807 28.67 -18.72 16.37
N THR A 808 27.81 -19.30 17.20
CA THR A 808 27.65 -20.77 17.28
C THR A 808 26.86 -21.38 16.15
N LEU A 809 26.15 -20.54 15.32
CA LEU A 809 25.53 -20.95 14.07
C LEU A 809 26.09 -20.06 12.97
N ARG A 810 26.71 -20.71 11.98
CA ARG A 810 27.31 -20.04 10.84
C ARG A 810 26.81 -20.70 9.53
N VAL A 811 26.68 -19.92 8.50
CA VAL A 811 26.18 -20.32 7.18
C VAL A 811 27.35 -20.26 6.19
N PRO A 812 27.58 -21.27 5.36
CA PRO A 812 28.57 -21.22 4.29
C PRO A 812 28.36 -19.99 3.39
N ALA A 813 29.43 -19.31 3.00
CA ALA A 813 29.40 -18.06 2.21
C ALA A 813 30.28 -18.15 0.95
N GLY A 814 30.46 -19.36 0.42
CA GLY A 814 31.40 -19.65 -0.68
C GLY A 814 32.86 -19.61 -0.23
N ASP A 815 33.78 -19.56 -1.20
CA ASP A 815 35.21 -19.52 -0.95
C ASP A 815 35.71 -18.07 -0.93
N ALA A 816 36.64 -17.80 -0.04
CA ALA A 816 37.37 -16.54 -0.03
C ALA A 816 38.23 -16.40 -1.29
N PRO A 817 38.73 -15.19 -1.62
CA PRO A 817 39.65 -14.99 -2.74
C PRO A 817 40.94 -15.83 -2.67
N ASN A 818 41.28 -16.32 -1.48
CA ASN A 818 42.41 -17.23 -1.23
C ASN A 818 42.03 -18.73 -1.34
N GLY A 819 40.77 -19.06 -1.67
CA GLY A 819 40.27 -20.41 -1.79
C GLY A 819 39.90 -21.09 -0.46
N GLU A 820 39.89 -20.38 0.66
CA GLU A 820 39.42 -20.92 1.94
C GLU A 820 37.90 -20.84 2.08
N PRO A 821 37.22 -21.89 2.59
CA PRO A 821 35.80 -21.85 2.85
C PRO A 821 35.43 -20.71 3.84
N GLN A 822 34.54 -19.82 3.43
CA GLN A 822 34.01 -18.79 4.32
C GLN A 822 32.66 -19.17 4.90
N SER A 823 32.39 -18.67 6.09
CA SER A 823 31.09 -18.77 6.72
C SER A 823 30.75 -17.47 7.44
N VAL A 824 29.48 -17.10 7.45
CA VAL A 824 28.96 -15.89 8.09
C VAL A 824 27.97 -16.25 9.18
N ASN A 825 27.83 -15.37 10.19
CA ASN A 825 26.79 -15.52 11.22
C ASN A 825 25.44 -14.96 10.74
N LEU A 826 24.38 -15.25 11.49
CA LEU A 826 23.02 -14.86 11.10
C LEU A 826 22.80 -13.34 11.05
N GLY A 827 23.53 -12.58 11.86
CA GLY A 827 23.51 -11.12 11.83
C GLY A 827 24.01 -10.57 10.49
N THR A 828 25.11 -11.15 9.99
CA THR A 828 25.69 -10.80 8.67
C THR A 828 24.74 -11.19 7.53
N VAL A 829 24.05 -12.34 7.61
CA VAL A 829 23.04 -12.73 6.63
C VAL A 829 21.88 -11.71 6.60
N ALA A 830 21.36 -11.35 7.77
CA ALA A 830 20.27 -10.36 7.87
C ALA A 830 20.69 -8.98 7.34
N GLU A 831 21.89 -8.52 7.68
CA GLU A 831 22.47 -7.25 7.18
C GLU A 831 22.67 -7.29 5.66
N GLY A 832 23.20 -8.41 5.16
CA GLY A 832 23.43 -8.60 3.73
C GLY A 832 22.14 -8.56 2.90
N LEU A 833 21.07 -9.19 3.38
CA LEU A 833 19.74 -9.10 2.73
C LEU A 833 19.19 -7.67 2.77
N ALA A 834 19.24 -7.01 3.92
CA ALA A 834 18.78 -5.62 4.07
C ALA A 834 19.53 -4.66 3.14
N ASN A 835 20.86 -4.76 3.08
CA ASN A 835 21.67 -3.92 2.21
C ASN A 835 21.39 -4.15 0.72
N ARG A 836 21.15 -5.40 0.30
CA ARG A 836 20.75 -5.73 -1.08
C ARG A 836 19.42 -5.06 -1.44
N MET A 837 18.42 -5.12 -0.56
CA MET A 837 17.14 -4.48 -0.80
C MET A 837 17.24 -2.93 -0.86
N ILE A 838 18.04 -2.33 0.00
CA ILE A 838 18.31 -0.88 -0.05
C ILE A 838 19.04 -0.52 -1.35
N SER A 839 19.96 -1.37 -1.81
CA SER A 839 20.77 -1.10 -3.00
C SER A 839 19.99 -1.02 -4.30
N MET A 840 18.79 -1.60 -4.36
CA MET A 840 17.90 -1.44 -5.53
C MET A 840 17.55 0.03 -5.79
N PHE A 841 17.39 0.80 -4.72
CA PHE A 841 16.98 2.22 -4.79
C PHE A 841 18.16 3.19 -4.83
N THR A 842 19.31 2.81 -4.27
CA THR A 842 20.47 3.71 -4.18
C THR A 842 21.31 3.64 -5.45
N ARG A 843 22.07 4.73 -5.71
CA ARG A 843 23.00 4.76 -6.84
C ARG A 843 24.20 3.86 -6.59
N GLY A 844 24.47 2.99 -7.57
CA GLY A 844 25.67 2.19 -7.61
C GLY A 844 26.93 3.03 -7.90
N ALA A 845 28.09 2.37 -7.95
CA ALA A 845 29.36 3.00 -8.29
C ALA A 845 29.38 3.59 -9.72
N ASP A 846 28.55 3.07 -10.60
CA ASP A 846 28.32 3.55 -11.96
C ASP A 846 27.35 4.75 -12.03
N GLY A 847 26.80 5.17 -10.90
CA GLY A 847 25.82 6.24 -10.79
C GLY A 847 24.38 5.84 -11.14
N ARG A 848 24.13 4.58 -11.52
CA ARG A 848 22.82 4.05 -11.92
C ARG A 848 22.05 3.53 -10.71
N ARG A 849 20.70 3.53 -10.82
CA ARG A 849 19.78 2.92 -9.86
C ARG A 849 19.22 1.63 -10.46
N PRO A 850 19.36 0.47 -9.83
CA PRO A 850 18.79 -0.79 -10.33
C PRO A 850 17.30 -0.73 -10.65
N ILE A 851 16.49 -0.04 -9.82
CA ILE A 851 15.04 0.09 -10.02
C ILE A 851 14.63 0.62 -11.40
N PHE A 852 15.45 1.41 -12.04
CA PHE A 852 15.15 1.99 -13.36
C PHE A 852 15.58 1.08 -14.53
N GLY A 853 16.14 -0.10 -14.25
CA GLY A 853 16.57 -1.04 -15.27
C GLY A 853 17.42 -0.39 -16.35
N GLN A 854 17.03 -0.58 -17.61
CA GLN A 854 17.72 -0.03 -18.79
C GLN A 854 17.20 1.34 -19.25
N ASN A 855 16.32 1.98 -18.49
CA ASN A 855 15.73 3.26 -18.89
C ASN A 855 16.73 4.42 -18.77
N GLU A 856 17.36 4.82 -19.86
CA GLU A 856 18.41 5.85 -19.88
C GLU A 856 17.89 7.24 -19.44
N THR A 857 16.64 7.57 -19.74
CA THR A 857 16.03 8.83 -19.30
C THR A 857 15.96 8.90 -17.77
N MET A 858 15.44 7.85 -17.13
CA MET A 858 15.35 7.78 -15.68
C MET A 858 16.74 7.66 -15.01
N GLN A 859 17.72 7.08 -15.69
CA GLN A 859 19.06 6.93 -15.15
C GLN A 859 19.88 8.24 -15.16
N SER A 860 19.80 9.02 -16.23
CA SER A 860 20.77 10.09 -16.51
C SER A 860 20.20 11.50 -16.53
N ASP A 861 18.91 11.68 -16.89
CA ASP A 861 18.34 13.01 -17.02
C ASP A 861 18.13 13.65 -15.63
N PRO A 862 18.69 14.85 -15.37
CA PRO A 862 18.54 15.54 -14.08
C PRO A 862 17.10 15.82 -13.66
N ALA A 863 16.15 15.89 -14.60
CA ALA A 863 14.73 16.09 -14.31
C ALA A 863 14.00 14.79 -13.90
N TRP A 864 14.63 13.62 -14.10
CA TRP A 864 14.04 12.29 -13.83
C TRP A 864 14.78 11.49 -12.77
N ARG A 865 16.11 11.50 -12.80
CA ARG A 865 16.97 10.56 -12.05
C ARG A 865 16.82 10.56 -10.52
N ASP A 866 16.22 11.60 -9.95
CA ASP A 866 15.95 11.73 -8.51
C ASP A 866 14.45 11.64 -8.18
N CYS A 867 13.62 11.28 -9.16
CA CYS A 867 12.21 11.01 -9.01
C CYS A 867 12.03 9.48 -8.91
N LEU A 868 11.76 8.98 -7.69
CA LEU A 868 11.75 7.53 -7.43
C LEU A 868 10.36 6.94 -7.59
N LEU A 869 10.32 5.71 -8.12
CA LEU A 869 9.14 4.84 -8.21
C LEU A 869 9.29 3.68 -7.23
N PHE A 870 8.20 3.28 -6.61
CA PHE A 870 8.18 2.23 -5.57
C PHE A 870 7.31 1.08 -6.05
N HIS A 871 7.90 0.24 -6.91
CA HIS A 871 7.23 -0.87 -7.58
C HIS A 871 6.80 -1.97 -6.59
N GLU A 872 5.90 -2.82 -7.03
CA GLU A 872 5.34 -3.91 -6.26
C GLU A 872 6.37 -4.99 -5.92
N TYR A 873 7.15 -5.42 -6.92
CA TYR A 873 8.23 -6.40 -6.79
C TYR A 873 9.39 -6.06 -7.73
N PHE A 874 10.46 -6.81 -7.66
CA PHE A 874 11.71 -6.46 -8.34
C PHE A 874 12.33 -7.67 -9.02
N ASN A 875 12.83 -7.47 -10.24
CA ASN A 875 13.56 -8.50 -10.95
C ASN A 875 14.76 -8.98 -10.11
N ALA A 876 14.82 -10.27 -9.86
CA ALA A 876 15.81 -10.82 -8.94
C ALA A 876 17.25 -10.68 -9.45
N GLU A 877 17.47 -10.62 -10.77
CA GLU A 877 18.82 -10.58 -11.37
C GLU A 877 19.26 -9.15 -11.69
N THR A 878 18.34 -8.22 -11.96
CA THR A 878 18.67 -6.84 -12.38
C THR A 878 18.32 -5.79 -11.34
N GLY A 879 17.42 -6.09 -10.41
CA GLY A 879 16.87 -5.12 -9.45
C GLY A 879 15.86 -4.15 -10.06
N GLU A 880 15.48 -4.32 -11.33
CA GLU A 880 14.48 -3.51 -12.01
C GLU A 880 13.11 -3.65 -11.34
N GLY A 881 12.41 -2.55 -11.13
CA GLY A 881 11.08 -2.54 -10.56
C GLY A 881 10.04 -3.05 -11.56
N LEU A 882 9.08 -3.82 -11.07
CA LEU A 882 8.05 -4.53 -11.85
C LEU A 882 6.71 -4.52 -11.10
N GLY A 883 5.64 -4.88 -11.80
CA GLY A 883 4.28 -4.84 -11.27
C GLY A 883 3.79 -3.41 -11.10
N ALA A 884 2.89 -3.17 -10.15
CA ALA A 884 2.39 -1.82 -9.84
C ALA A 884 3.56 -0.85 -9.69
N CYS A 885 3.55 0.27 -10.45
CA CYS A 885 4.80 0.94 -10.75
C CYS A 885 5.09 2.19 -9.90
N HIS A 886 4.08 2.91 -9.39
CA HIS A 886 4.33 4.24 -8.81
C HIS A 886 4.54 4.24 -7.31
N GLN A 887 3.65 3.65 -6.56
CA GLN A 887 3.73 3.65 -5.12
C GLN A 887 3.03 2.42 -4.54
N THR A 888 3.71 1.30 -4.51
CA THR A 888 3.20 0.14 -3.79
C THR A 888 3.52 0.25 -2.31
N GLY A 889 2.49 0.16 -1.48
CA GLY A 889 2.57 0.48 -0.06
C GLY A 889 3.61 -0.32 0.72
N TRP A 890 3.69 -1.63 0.53
CA TRP A 890 4.66 -2.47 1.25
C TRP A 890 6.13 -2.23 0.84
N THR A 891 6.38 -1.68 -0.36
CA THR A 891 7.72 -1.27 -0.78
C THR A 891 8.24 -0.10 0.04
N GLY A 892 7.34 0.66 0.69
CA GLY A 892 7.69 1.64 1.71
C GLY A 892 8.50 1.08 2.89
N LEU A 893 8.54 -0.26 3.07
CA LEU A 893 9.42 -0.93 4.02
C LEU A 893 10.90 -0.63 3.80
N VAL A 894 11.31 -0.17 2.61
CA VAL A 894 12.69 0.32 2.37
C VAL A 894 13.04 1.45 3.33
N ALA A 895 12.08 2.34 3.66
CA ALA A 895 12.27 3.40 4.65
C ALA A 895 12.57 2.83 6.05
N SER A 896 11.93 1.72 6.41
CA SER A 896 12.16 1.02 7.66
C SER A 896 13.50 0.28 7.67
N LEU A 897 13.91 -0.34 6.58
CA LEU A 897 15.24 -0.95 6.45
C LEU A 897 16.35 0.08 6.61
N ILE A 898 16.23 1.24 5.94
CA ILE A 898 17.18 2.35 6.11
C ILE A 898 17.22 2.81 7.57
N ASP A 899 16.05 3.00 8.20
CA ASP A 899 15.96 3.40 9.62
C ASP A 899 16.68 2.39 10.53
N GLU A 900 16.44 1.11 10.35
CA GLU A 900 16.96 0.06 11.24
C GLU A 900 18.46 -0.24 11.06
N TRP A 901 18.95 -0.15 9.83
CA TRP A 901 20.32 -0.55 9.50
C TRP A 901 21.30 0.63 9.42
N ARG A 902 20.81 1.88 9.51
CA ARG A 902 21.63 3.11 9.53
C ARG A 902 21.57 3.85 10.88
N ARG A 903 20.90 3.28 11.91
CA ARG A 903 20.91 3.82 13.30
C ARG A 903 22.20 3.52 14.05
#